data_c506043fe2a9bdfe416fab1c76632df4
#
_entry.id   c506043fe2a9bdfe416fab1c76632df4
#
_cell.length_a   1.000
_cell.length_b   1.000
_cell.length_c   1.000
_cell.angle_alpha   90.00
_cell.angle_beta   90.00
_cell.angle_gamma   90.00
#
_symmetry.space_group_name_H-M   'P 1'
#
loop_
_entity.id
_entity.type
_entity.pdbx_description
1 polymer ?
#
loop_
_entity_poly.entity_id
_entity_poly.type
_entity_poly.pdbx_seq_one_letter_code
_entity_poly.pdbx_strand_id
1 'polypeptide(L)'
;ELNLAEASFIAGLFQSPTYYNPYNYPERAEGRRKTVLYLMQRHGYITEEEKEIAENSPITSYIKKTQTSGTYSEYQGYIDTVVEELENEYDLNPYTTPLKIYTAMNRSKQDFVNKVMNGEAWKWENENAQAGVVMTDSSSGEVLAVGAGRNKNSERSYNYATMTNRQIGSTAKPIFDYGPAVEYLGWGTVNYIDDTQTTYSDGTKISNSDGGYKGRLPLYQALGLSRNVTALKTFQQVSKEAGNDKILKFANSLGITPEVDKNGKIHEAHSIGSFTGSTKKGESRNSPMTMAGAYQAFSNGGYYIKPHTIKKFVYKDTDEVVETKSAKTRIMNDSTAYIINYSLNWSATEGLAKSAAGISGVQTAAKTGTSNFDEATRKRYHLSSKAVNDLWVCGYTPKQTITFWYGYDSITKGHSTTSSWSTRDKFYRNLADNLFDKDGSSFERPSSIEEISVVRNSIPLKKALYGGVVGYFRKGTGPDETGTEQVEQLPSVSGVTSSISGNTVHLKWNGISAEDMVNLNFDDSYGTLGYDIYVKDGSGGSEVYVGTTTSTSYTHTTSYSNPVYVIYTAYSNYKTNRSKGVEHKVSVTSDFDVKISNSTIEQGKSFVDNKPIIVLYNSVDVTDGATITLESGSVDTNILGTYKLTYKVTYQGKSKTVSRNVTVTASNTTNTTE
;
A
#
# COMPACT_ATOMS: atom_id res chain seq x y z
N GLU A 1 -0.58 31.93 -18.33
CA GLU A 1 -2.03 31.72 -18.17
C GLU A 1 -2.43 31.95 -16.71
N LEU A 2 -3.64 32.46 -16.48
CA LEU A 2 -4.19 32.61 -15.13
C LEU A 2 -4.65 31.25 -14.61
N ASN A 3 -4.38 30.97 -13.33
CA ASN A 3 -5.01 29.86 -12.64
C ASN A 3 -6.43 30.21 -12.17
N LEU A 4 -7.18 29.23 -11.65
CA LEU A 4 -8.59 29.44 -11.23
C LEU A 4 -8.70 30.44 -10.08
N ALA A 5 -7.75 30.46 -9.13
CA ALA A 5 -7.74 31.42 -8.02
C ALA A 5 -7.54 32.85 -8.51
N GLU A 6 -6.64 33.06 -9.44
CA GLU A 6 -6.38 34.38 -10.07
C GLU A 6 -7.56 34.82 -10.95
N ALA A 7 -8.08 33.92 -11.79
CA ALA A 7 -9.20 34.22 -12.68
C ALA A 7 -10.47 34.57 -11.90
N SER A 8 -10.80 33.83 -10.85
CA SER A 8 -11.97 34.08 -9.99
C SER A 8 -11.85 35.41 -9.23
N PHE A 9 -10.63 35.76 -8.81
CA PHE A 9 -10.36 37.04 -8.18
C PHE A 9 -10.58 38.22 -9.14
N ILE A 10 -10.00 38.16 -10.35
CA ILE A 10 -10.18 39.20 -11.37
C ILE A 10 -11.65 39.36 -11.70
N ALA A 11 -12.38 38.26 -11.89
CA ALA A 11 -13.83 38.30 -12.13
C ALA A 11 -14.59 38.97 -10.97
N GLY A 12 -14.15 38.74 -9.73
CA GLY A 12 -14.73 39.35 -8.55
C GLY A 12 -14.54 40.86 -8.45
N LEU A 13 -13.43 41.39 -8.97
CA LEU A 13 -13.09 42.82 -8.93
C LEU A 13 -14.06 43.69 -9.75
N PHE A 14 -14.65 43.18 -10.82
CA PHE A 14 -15.53 43.98 -11.68
C PHE A 14 -16.73 44.57 -10.96
N GLN A 15 -17.18 43.98 -9.87
CA GLN A 15 -18.30 44.52 -9.10
C GLN A 15 -17.97 45.86 -8.39
N SER A 16 -16.79 45.95 -7.79
CA SER A 16 -16.34 47.20 -7.12
C SER A 16 -14.82 47.12 -6.88
N PRO A 17 -13.98 47.53 -7.84
CA PRO A 17 -12.52 47.42 -7.74
C PRO A 17 -11.92 48.08 -6.50
N THR A 18 -12.44 49.26 -6.12
CA THR A 18 -11.94 49.99 -4.96
C THR A 18 -12.32 49.31 -3.65
N TYR A 19 -13.54 48.77 -3.53
CA TYR A 19 -14.04 48.12 -2.32
C TYR A 19 -13.37 46.74 -2.10
N TYR A 20 -13.05 46.04 -3.17
CA TYR A 20 -12.39 44.73 -3.17
C TYR A 20 -10.89 44.83 -3.50
N ASN A 21 -10.29 46.01 -3.34
CA ASN A 21 -8.87 46.19 -3.54
C ASN A 21 -8.08 45.32 -2.55
N PRO A 22 -7.30 44.32 -3.03
CA PRO A 22 -6.64 43.35 -2.15
C PRO A 22 -5.47 43.92 -1.37
N TYR A 23 -4.91 45.05 -1.83
CA TYR A 23 -3.84 45.74 -1.11
C TYR A 23 -4.34 46.49 0.12
N ASN A 24 -5.59 46.98 0.09
CA ASN A 24 -6.19 47.75 1.15
C ASN A 24 -7.17 46.93 2.01
N TYR A 25 -7.84 45.96 1.38
CA TYR A 25 -8.92 45.17 2.01
C TYR A 25 -8.83 43.69 1.63
N PRO A 26 -7.76 43.00 2.03
CA PRO A 26 -7.50 41.61 1.59
C PRO A 26 -8.64 40.65 1.97
N GLU A 27 -9.25 40.81 3.15
CA GLU A 27 -10.35 39.94 3.58
C GLU A 27 -11.61 40.11 2.72
N ARG A 28 -11.92 41.36 2.31
CA ARG A 28 -13.05 41.65 1.41
C ARG A 28 -12.82 41.07 0.01
N ALA A 29 -11.60 41.22 -0.48
CA ALA A 29 -11.17 40.67 -1.76
C ALA A 29 -11.32 39.16 -1.79
N GLU A 30 -10.85 38.49 -0.73
CA GLU A 30 -10.94 37.06 -0.55
C GLU A 30 -12.39 36.58 -0.41
N GLY A 31 -13.22 37.24 0.38
CA GLY A 31 -14.65 36.93 0.51
C GLY A 31 -15.39 37.03 -0.83
N ARG A 32 -15.06 38.06 -1.64
CA ARG A 32 -15.63 38.21 -2.98
C ARG A 32 -15.19 37.09 -3.93
N ARG A 33 -13.93 36.72 -3.93
CA ARG A 33 -13.37 35.62 -4.70
C ARG A 33 -14.07 34.29 -4.36
N LYS A 34 -14.25 33.99 -3.09
CA LYS A 34 -14.99 32.80 -2.63
C LYS A 34 -16.44 32.80 -3.13
N THR A 35 -17.09 33.96 -3.15
CA THR A 35 -18.43 34.09 -3.74
C THR A 35 -18.42 33.73 -5.25
N VAL A 36 -17.42 34.18 -5.99
CA VAL A 36 -17.29 33.83 -7.42
C VAL A 36 -17.08 32.33 -7.59
N LEU A 37 -16.17 31.74 -6.84
CA LEU A 37 -15.90 30.30 -6.88
C LEU A 37 -17.15 29.47 -6.52
N TYR A 38 -17.89 29.87 -5.49
CA TYR A 38 -19.16 29.24 -5.14
C TYR A 38 -20.17 29.29 -6.29
N LEU A 39 -20.31 30.46 -6.94
CA LEU A 39 -21.23 30.60 -8.09
C LEU A 39 -20.77 29.77 -9.29
N MET A 40 -19.48 29.72 -9.56
CA MET A 40 -18.93 28.87 -10.63
C MET A 40 -19.21 27.38 -10.37
N GLN A 41 -19.04 26.92 -9.16
CA GLN A 41 -19.35 25.55 -8.76
C GLN A 41 -20.87 25.28 -8.85
N ARG A 42 -21.70 26.16 -8.29
CA ARG A 42 -23.17 26.05 -8.34
C ARG A 42 -23.71 25.94 -9.76
N HIS A 43 -23.08 26.64 -10.71
CA HIS A 43 -23.47 26.63 -12.12
C HIS A 43 -22.75 25.54 -12.95
N GLY A 44 -21.96 24.68 -12.33
CA GLY A 44 -21.29 23.54 -12.98
C GLY A 44 -20.09 23.94 -13.84
N TYR A 45 -19.56 25.14 -13.70
CA TYR A 45 -18.34 25.57 -14.41
C TYR A 45 -17.08 24.95 -13.81
N ILE A 46 -17.08 24.67 -12.50
CA ILE A 46 -16.01 23.99 -11.77
C ILE A 46 -16.60 22.90 -10.88
N THR A 47 -15.77 21.94 -10.49
CA THR A 47 -16.11 20.89 -9.51
C THR A 47 -15.97 21.44 -8.09
N GLU A 48 -16.49 20.72 -7.09
CA GLU A 48 -16.29 21.05 -5.67
C GLU A 48 -14.81 21.01 -5.31
N GLU A 49 -14.08 20.00 -5.78
CA GLU A 49 -12.66 19.86 -5.54
C GLU A 49 -11.83 21.01 -6.13
N GLU A 50 -12.15 21.48 -7.34
CA GLU A 50 -11.50 22.65 -7.94
C GLU A 50 -11.77 23.91 -7.15
N LYS A 51 -13.00 24.07 -6.65
CA LYS A 51 -13.37 25.20 -5.78
C LYS A 51 -12.54 25.17 -4.51
N GLU A 52 -12.46 24.02 -3.79
CA GLU A 52 -11.67 23.87 -2.57
C GLU A 52 -10.20 24.19 -2.80
N ILE A 53 -9.60 23.66 -3.86
CA ILE A 53 -8.20 23.93 -4.22
C ILE A 53 -7.99 25.45 -4.43
N ALA A 54 -8.87 26.09 -5.20
CA ALA A 54 -8.76 27.51 -5.46
C ALA A 54 -9.01 28.35 -4.20
N GLU A 55 -9.98 28.00 -3.36
CA GLU A 55 -10.23 28.69 -2.07
C GLU A 55 -9.05 28.59 -1.11
N ASN A 56 -8.37 27.45 -1.09
CA ASN A 56 -7.20 27.21 -0.25
C ASN A 56 -5.90 27.86 -0.79
N SER A 57 -5.97 28.50 -1.94
CA SER A 57 -4.89 29.30 -2.53
C SER A 57 -5.25 30.79 -2.51
N PRO A 58 -5.09 31.48 -1.37
CA PRO A 58 -5.60 32.85 -1.19
C PRO A 58 -4.94 33.81 -2.15
N ILE A 59 -5.74 34.77 -2.69
CA ILE A 59 -5.28 35.70 -3.72
C ILE A 59 -4.11 36.58 -3.24
N THR A 60 -4.03 36.87 -1.95
CA THR A 60 -2.93 37.60 -1.37
C THR A 60 -1.55 36.98 -1.61
N SER A 61 -1.52 35.68 -1.91
CA SER A 61 -0.30 34.95 -2.24
C SER A 61 0.18 35.22 -3.68
N TYR A 62 -0.71 35.66 -4.56
CA TYR A 62 -0.41 35.95 -5.98
C TYR A 62 -0.19 37.44 -6.26
N ILE A 63 -0.58 38.31 -5.31
CA ILE A 63 -0.44 39.75 -5.50
C ILE A 63 0.99 40.16 -5.27
N LYS A 64 1.64 40.59 -6.35
CA LYS A 64 2.94 41.25 -6.23
C LYS A 64 2.76 42.65 -5.69
N LYS A 65 3.20 42.91 -4.46
CA LYS A 65 3.48 44.30 -4.06
C LYS A 65 4.54 44.85 -5.00
N THR A 66 4.32 46.03 -5.54
CA THR A 66 5.26 46.69 -6.46
C THR A 66 6.68 46.59 -5.88
N GLN A 67 7.58 45.93 -6.60
CA GLN A 67 8.94 45.74 -6.12
C GLN A 67 9.64 47.06 -5.92
N THR A 68 9.99 47.38 -4.69
CA THR A 68 11.25 48.04 -4.43
C THR A 68 12.34 47.01 -4.77
N SER A 69 13.26 47.35 -5.66
CA SER A 69 14.35 46.53 -6.14
C SER A 69 15.24 46.02 -4.99
N GLY A 70 14.76 45.01 -4.26
CA GLY A 70 15.48 44.29 -3.24
C GLY A 70 16.06 43.01 -3.83
N THR A 71 17.31 42.76 -3.56
CA THR A 71 18.00 41.50 -3.88
C THR A 71 17.32 40.41 -3.06
N TYR A 72 16.69 39.41 -3.72
CA TYR A 72 16.13 38.27 -3.00
C TYR A 72 17.22 37.54 -2.24
N SER A 73 16.90 37.16 -1.02
CA SER A 73 17.73 36.24 -0.28
C SER A 73 17.56 34.82 -0.84
N GLU A 74 18.64 34.07 -0.94
CA GLU A 74 18.58 32.63 -1.19
C GLU A 74 17.73 31.89 -0.14
N TYR A 75 17.52 32.50 1.04
CA TYR A 75 16.71 32.00 2.15
C TYR A 75 15.31 32.61 2.18
N GLN A 76 14.81 33.19 1.10
CA GLN A 76 13.56 33.94 1.09
C GLN A 76 12.37 33.13 1.63
N GLY A 77 12.29 31.83 1.30
CA GLY A 77 11.23 30.97 1.84
C GLY A 77 11.25 30.84 3.37
N TYR A 78 12.43 30.77 3.96
CA TYR A 78 12.58 30.75 5.41
C TYR A 78 12.29 32.13 6.03
N ILE A 79 12.77 33.21 5.41
CA ILE A 79 12.52 34.58 5.85
C ILE A 79 11.01 34.89 5.84
N ASP A 80 10.29 34.52 4.80
CA ASP A 80 8.85 34.70 4.73
C ASP A 80 8.14 33.95 5.87
N THR A 81 8.61 32.77 6.24
CA THR A 81 8.07 32.01 7.38
C THR A 81 8.32 32.72 8.71
N VAL A 82 9.50 33.33 8.87
CA VAL A 82 9.80 34.19 10.05
C VAL A 82 8.86 35.41 10.11
N VAL A 83 8.63 36.04 8.97
CA VAL A 83 7.70 37.19 8.89
C VAL A 83 6.28 36.78 9.23
N GLU A 84 5.81 35.65 8.70
CA GLU A 84 4.50 35.07 9.03
C GLU A 84 4.37 34.79 10.53
N GLU A 85 5.42 34.26 11.16
CA GLU A 85 5.42 34.01 12.62
C GLU A 85 5.35 35.29 13.42
N LEU A 86 6.13 36.33 13.07
CA LEU A 86 6.07 37.65 13.73
C LEU A 86 4.68 38.28 13.63
N GLU A 87 4.09 38.25 12.44
CA GLU A 87 2.76 38.84 12.20
C GLU A 87 1.65 38.07 12.93
N ASN A 88 1.69 36.74 12.93
CA ASN A 88 0.61 35.89 13.46
C ASN A 88 0.69 35.66 14.98
N GLU A 89 1.91 35.54 15.54
CA GLU A 89 2.11 35.17 16.94
C GLU A 89 2.44 36.34 17.85
N TYR A 90 3.07 37.39 17.28
CA TYR A 90 3.53 38.55 18.05
C TYR A 90 2.82 39.86 17.68
N ASP A 91 1.97 39.83 16.64
CA ASP A 91 1.31 41.01 16.06
C ASP A 91 2.33 42.11 15.67
N LEU A 92 3.51 41.68 15.19
CA LEU A 92 4.63 42.54 14.80
C LEU A 92 4.84 42.52 13.29
N ASN A 93 4.96 43.75 12.73
CA ASN A 93 5.36 43.92 11.34
C ASN A 93 6.86 44.28 11.28
N PRO A 94 7.75 43.35 10.82
CA PRO A 94 9.19 43.58 10.79
C PRO A 94 9.64 44.66 9.77
N TYR A 95 8.76 45.06 8.85
CA TYR A 95 9.03 46.12 7.89
C TYR A 95 8.83 47.53 8.48
N THR A 96 8.09 47.62 9.59
CA THR A 96 7.83 48.90 10.28
C THR A 96 8.43 48.97 11.68
N THR A 97 8.77 47.82 12.25
CA THR A 97 9.38 47.68 13.57
C THR A 97 10.85 47.26 13.42
N PRO A 98 11.81 48.09 13.86
CA PRO A 98 13.23 47.76 13.76
C PRO A 98 13.61 46.61 14.70
N LEU A 99 13.81 45.43 14.17
CA LEU A 99 14.13 44.23 14.93
C LEU A 99 15.48 43.61 14.52
N LYS A 100 16.15 42.96 15.46
CA LYS A 100 17.20 42.02 15.24
C LYS A 100 16.70 40.62 15.62
N ILE A 101 16.52 39.75 14.61
CA ILE A 101 15.86 38.47 14.78
C ILE A 101 16.89 37.37 14.74
N TYR A 102 16.85 36.49 15.73
CA TYR A 102 17.69 35.30 15.82
C TYR A 102 16.83 34.08 15.52
N THR A 103 17.16 33.39 14.44
CA THR A 103 16.35 32.27 13.93
C THR A 103 16.91 30.92 14.35
N ALA A 104 16.08 29.89 14.27
CA ALA A 104 16.43 28.50 14.49
C ALA A 104 17.04 27.81 13.24
N MET A 105 17.18 28.52 12.13
CA MET A 105 17.64 27.98 10.87
C MET A 105 18.99 27.26 10.99
N ASN A 106 19.04 26.00 10.57
CA ASN A 106 20.29 25.31 10.34
C ASN A 106 20.72 25.54 8.89
N ARG A 107 21.80 26.29 8.71
CA ARG A 107 22.23 26.76 7.40
C ARG A 107 22.48 25.59 6.43
N SER A 108 23.24 24.59 6.81
CA SER A 108 23.56 23.47 5.93
C SER A 108 22.33 22.67 5.48
N LYS A 109 21.36 22.49 6.38
CA LYS A 109 20.09 21.81 6.09
C LYS A 109 19.22 22.67 5.17
N GLN A 110 19.16 23.97 5.42
CA GLN A 110 18.43 24.91 4.56
C GLN A 110 19.06 25.00 3.17
N ASP A 111 20.39 25.06 3.07
CA ASP A 111 21.10 25.08 1.77
C ASP A 111 20.76 23.83 0.94
N PHE A 112 20.69 22.66 1.57
CA PHE A 112 20.27 21.42 0.87
C PHE A 112 18.81 21.51 0.40
N VAL A 113 17.90 21.96 1.24
CA VAL A 113 16.49 22.15 0.87
C VAL A 113 16.38 23.13 -0.30
N ASN A 114 17.13 24.23 -0.31
CA ASN A 114 17.17 25.18 -1.43
C ASN A 114 17.62 24.50 -2.73
N LYS A 115 18.68 23.68 -2.70
CA LYS A 115 19.13 22.89 -3.86
C LYS A 115 18.06 21.95 -4.40
N VAL A 116 17.29 21.32 -3.52
CA VAL A 116 16.14 20.47 -3.92
C VAL A 116 15.08 21.32 -4.61
N MET A 117 14.69 22.46 -4.02
CA MET A 117 13.65 23.35 -4.57
C MET A 117 14.07 23.97 -5.91
N ASN A 118 15.35 24.33 -6.07
CA ASN A 118 15.89 24.91 -7.30
C ASN A 118 16.18 23.88 -8.40
N GLY A 119 15.97 22.57 -8.14
CA GLY A 119 16.21 21.52 -9.14
C GLY A 119 17.67 21.05 -9.26
N GLU A 120 18.56 21.49 -8.37
CA GLU A 120 19.96 21.11 -8.34
C GLU A 120 20.19 19.73 -7.71
N ALA A 121 19.44 19.44 -6.63
CA ALA A 121 19.50 18.16 -5.91
C ALA A 121 18.26 17.26 -6.13
N TRP A 122 17.33 17.69 -6.96
CA TRP A 122 16.14 16.93 -7.35
C TRP A 122 15.69 17.28 -8.76
N LYS A 123 15.51 16.25 -9.62
CA LYS A 123 14.95 16.46 -10.95
C LYS A 123 13.42 16.45 -10.89
N TRP A 124 12.81 17.60 -11.07
CA TRP A 124 11.37 17.78 -11.08
C TRP A 124 10.72 17.15 -12.33
N GLU A 125 9.52 16.60 -12.16
CA GLU A 125 8.78 15.94 -13.27
C GLU A 125 8.40 16.93 -14.37
N ASN A 126 7.98 18.12 -13.97
CA ASN A 126 7.67 19.23 -14.89
C ASN A 126 7.80 20.57 -14.14
N GLU A 127 7.58 21.67 -14.88
CA GLU A 127 7.72 23.03 -14.34
C GLU A 127 6.63 23.46 -13.36
N ASN A 128 5.46 22.79 -13.38
CA ASN A 128 4.29 23.15 -12.58
C ASN A 128 4.21 22.39 -11.24
N ALA A 129 4.98 21.31 -11.09
CA ALA A 129 5.02 20.57 -9.84
C ALA A 129 5.61 21.42 -8.71
N GLN A 130 4.97 21.37 -7.53
CA GLN A 130 5.34 22.12 -6.34
C GLN A 130 5.54 21.19 -5.14
N ALA A 131 6.27 21.67 -4.14
CA ALA A 131 6.38 21.01 -2.86
C ALA A 131 6.51 22.02 -1.71
N GLY A 132 6.00 21.64 -0.55
CA GLY A 132 6.31 22.29 0.73
C GLY A 132 7.08 21.29 1.61
N VAL A 133 8.15 21.73 2.24
CA VAL A 133 8.98 20.93 3.14
C VAL A 133 9.20 21.67 4.45
N VAL A 134 9.11 20.96 5.57
CA VAL A 134 9.47 21.48 6.89
C VAL A 134 10.31 20.46 7.61
N MET A 135 11.43 20.90 8.17
CA MET A 135 12.26 20.12 9.09
C MET A 135 12.29 20.79 10.45
N THR A 136 12.01 20.04 11.51
CA THR A 136 12.08 20.52 12.90
C THR A 136 13.03 19.70 13.75
N ASP A 137 13.57 20.31 14.81
CA ASP A 137 14.06 19.61 15.99
C ASP A 137 12.84 19.18 16.81
N SER A 138 12.71 17.87 17.05
CA SER A 138 11.52 17.32 17.70
C SER A 138 11.43 17.65 19.20
N SER A 139 12.54 17.99 19.84
CA SER A 139 12.61 18.26 21.27
C SER A 139 12.28 19.71 21.62
N SER A 140 12.63 20.64 20.74
CA SER A 140 12.44 22.10 20.93
C SER A 140 11.29 22.67 20.10
N GLY A 141 10.93 22.03 18.98
CA GLY A 141 10.00 22.58 17.98
C GLY A 141 10.65 23.61 17.05
N GLU A 142 11.97 23.82 17.18
CA GLU A 142 12.73 24.72 16.31
C GLU A 142 12.65 24.25 14.84
N VAL A 143 12.27 25.14 13.93
CA VAL A 143 12.24 24.89 12.49
C VAL A 143 13.64 25.07 11.93
N LEU A 144 14.26 23.97 11.53
CA LEU A 144 15.65 23.94 11.06
C LEU A 144 15.77 24.28 9.57
N ALA A 145 14.77 23.94 8.77
CA ALA A 145 14.76 24.21 7.33
C ALA A 145 13.32 24.27 6.78
N VAL A 146 13.11 25.10 5.77
CA VAL A 146 11.84 25.31 5.08
C VAL A 146 12.03 25.28 3.58
N GLY A 147 11.28 24.41 2.87
CA GLY A 147 11.09 24.43 1.44
C GLY A 147 9.74 25.06 1.11
N ALA A 148 9.74 26.34 0.77
CA ALA A 148 8.52 27.12 0.58
C ALA A 148 7.90 27.00 -0.83
N GLY A 149 8.42 26.11 -1.67
CA GLY A 149 8.03 25.91 -3.07
C GLY A 149 9.18 26.22 -4.04
N ARG A 150 8.93 25.89 -5.30
CA ARG A 150 9.85 26.15 -6.41
C ARG A 150 9.76 27.61 -6.88
N ASN A 151 10.82 28.05 -7.52
CA ASN A 151 10.86 29.38 -8.18
C ASN A 151 10.45 30.53 -7.23
N LYS A 152 10.88 30.43 -5.97
CA LYS A 152 10.65 31.46 -4.95
C LYS A 152 11.46 32.71 -5.31
N ASN A 153 10.89 33.57 -6.14
CA ASN A 153 11.55 34.74 -6.73
C ASN A 153 10.93 36.07 -6.28
N SER A 154 10.10 36.06 -5.25
CA SER A 154 9.47 37.24 -4.67
C SER A 154 9.22 37.08 -3.18
N GLU A 155 9.37 38.15 -2.45
CA GLU A 155 8.98 38.25 -1.04
C GLU A 155 7.47 37.98 -0.88
N ARG A 156 7.10 37.29 0.21
CA ARG A 156 5.70 37.04 0.59
C ARG A 156 4.86 36.36 -0.51
N SER A 157 5.49 35.64 -1.44
CA SER A 157 4.78 34.78 -2.37
C SER A 157 4.27 33.54 -1.64
N TYR A 158 3.33 32.81 -2.25
CA TYR A 158 2.72 31.61 -1.64
C TYR A 158 3.78 30.67 -1.05
N ASN A 159 3.63 30.36 0.24
CA ASN A 159 4.53 29.50 0.99
C ASN A 159 3.90 28.10 1.13
N TYR A 160 4.37 27.15 0.33
CA TYR A 160 3.84 25.78 0.34
C TYR A 160 4.10 25.02 1.65
N ALA A 161 5.03 25.49 2.47
CA ALA A 161 5.30 24.91 3.78
C ALA A 161 4.29 25.30 4.86
N THR A 162 3.68 26.50 4.76
CA THR A 162 2.80 27.08 5.79
C THR A 162 1.38 27.33 5.30
N MET A 163 1.21 27.72 4.02
CA MET A 163 -0.08 28.14 3.48
C MET A 163 -0.86 27.01 2.81
N THR A 164 -0.21 25.88 2.49
CA THR A 164 -0.90 24.71 1.95
C THR A 164 -2.05 24.29 2.86
N ASN A 165 -3.21 24.02 2.26
CA ASN A 165 -4.36 23.46 2.95
C ASN A 165 -5.01 22.37 2.08
N ARG A 166 -4.48 21.16 2.19
CA ARG A 166 -4.81 20.03 1.35
C ARG A 166 -5.25 18.84 2.18
N GLN A 167 -5.92 17.89 1.54
CA GLN A 167 -6.24 16.62 2.16
C GLN A 167 -4.95 15.86 2.50
N ILE A 168 -4.81 15.46 3.77
CA ILE A 168 -3.58 14.82 4.27
C ILE A 168 -3.52 13.32 3.99
N GLY A 169 -4.63 12.74 3.50
CA GLY A 169 -4.72 11.31 3.20
C GLY A 169 -4.33 10.46 4.41
N SER A 170 -3.73 9.31 4.15
CA SER A 170 -3.39 8.35 5.21
C SER A 170 -2.41 8.84 6.28
N THR A 171 -1.85 10.05 6.19
CA THR A 171 -1.11 10.65 7.32
C THR A 171 -2.04 11.04 8.47
N ALA A 172 -3.35 11.03 8.26
CA ALA A 172 -4.36 11.20 9.30
C ALA A 172 -4.43 10.02 10.30
N LYS A 173 -4.09 8.81 9.89
CA LYS A 173 -4.33 7.58 10.66
C LYS A 173 -3.73 7.54 12.07
N PRO A 174 -2.48 7.96 12.30
CA PRO A 174 -1.97 8.06 13.67
C PRO A 174 -2.71 9.10 14.53
N ILE A 175 -3.36 10.09 13.90
CA ILE A 175 -3.99 11.25 14.56
C ILE A 175 -5.46 10.97 14.90
N PHE A 176 -6.20 10.33 13.98
CA PHE A 176 -7.66 10.15 14.09
C PHE A 176 -8.08 8.73 14.48
N ASP A 177 -7.23 7.73 14.28
CA ASP A 177 -7.59 6.33 14.47
C ASP A 177 -6.75 5.70 15.57
N TYR A 178 -5.50 5.36 15.26
CA TYR A 178 -4.65 4.51 16.11
C TYR A 178 -4.12 5.23 17.34
N GLY A 179 -3.75 6.51 17.26
CA GLY A 179 -3.36 7.31 18.42
C GLY A 179 -4.47 7.38 19.47
N PRO A 180 -5.69 7.80 19.11
CA PRO A 180 -6.86 7.74 19.99
C PRO A 180 -7.19 6.33 20.52
N ALA A 181 -7.05 5.27 19.72
CA ALA A 181 -7.29 3.91 20.17
C ALA A 181 -6.28 3.49 21.26
N VAL A 182 -5.01 3.81 21.09
CA VAL A 182 -3.98 3.54 22.10
C VAL A 182 -4.20 4.41 23.35
N GLU A 183 -4.49 5.70 23.16
CA GLU A 183 -4.62 6.65 24.28
C GLU A 183 -5.86 6.36 25.15
N TYR A 184 -7.01 6.15 24.50
CA TYR A 184 -8.29 6.08 25.20
C TYR A 184 -8.84 4.70 25.41
N LEU A 185 -8.51 3.72 24.53
CA LEU A 185 -8.97 2.33 24.68
C LEU A 185 -7.88 1.41 25.26
N GLY A 186 -6.64 1.94 25.46
CA GLY A 186 -5.54 1.16 26.01
C GLY A 186 -4.98 0.11 25.06
N TRP A 187 -5.16 0.28 23.76
CA TRP A 187 -4.63 -0.68 22.78
C TRP A 187 -3.10 -0.74 22.80
N GLY A 188 -2.58 -1.95 22.63
CA GLY A 188 -1.15 -2.20 22.41
C GLY A 188 -0.84 -2.50 20.95
N THR A 189 0.42 -2.76 20.67
CA THR A 189 0.91 -3.01 19.30
C THR A 189 0.24 -4.20 18.61
N VAL A 190 -0.22 -5.18 19.37
CA VAL A 190 -0.79 -6.45 18.89
C VAL A 190 -2.31 -6.57 19.12
N ASN A 191 -3.02 -5.46 19.32
CA ASN A 191 -4.46 -5.49 19.19
C ASN A 191 -4.84 -5.79 17.74
N TYR A 192 -5.66 -6.81 17.53
CA TYR A 192 -6.02 -7.29 16.21
C TYR A 192 -7.24 -6.58 15.65
N ILE A 193 -7.18 -6.25 14.35
CA ILE A 193 -8.25 -5.59 13.61
C ILE A 193 -8.49 -6.39 12.32
N ASP A 194 -9.76 -6.65 11.99
CA ASP A 194 -10.13 -7.40 10.80
C ASP A 194 -10.11 -6.50 9.55
N ASP A 195 -9.18 -6.76 8.64
CA ASP A 195 -9.10 -6.13 7.32
C ASP A 195 -9.98 -6.91 6.32
N THR A 196 -11.29 -6.75 6.45
CA THR A 196 -12.33 -7.39 5.64
C THR A 196 -13.31 -6.35 5.15
N GLN A 197 -14.08 -6.65 4.10
CA GLN A 197 -15.04 -5.72 3.51
C GLN A 197 -15.90 -5.02 4.57
N THR A 198 -16.02 -3.70 4.48
CA THR A 198 -16.81 -2.87 5.39
C THR A 198 -17.37 -1.63 4.68
N THR A 199 -18.21 -0.88 5.39
CA THR A 199 -18.81 0.37 4.90
C THR A 199 -18.68 1.46 5.95
N TYR A 200 -18.77 2.70 5.54
CA TYR A 200 -19.10 3.83 6.40
C TYR A 200 -20.51 3.66 6.98
N SER A 201 -20.84 4.41 8.01
CA SER A 201 -22.16 4.37 8.66
C SER A 201 -23.33 4.77 7.73
N ASP A 202 -23.06 5.48 6.65
CA ASP A 202 -24.03 5.82 5.60
C ASP A 202 -24.22 4.73 4.55
N GLY A 203 -23.52 3.59 4.69
CA GLY A 203 -23.56 2.48 3.73
C GLY A 203 -22.58 2.59 2.56
N THR A 204 -21.85 3.70 2.42
CA THR A 204 -20.82 3.85 1.39
C THR A 204 -19.69 2.86 1.61
N LYS A 205 -19.26 2.17 0.55
CA LYS A 205 -18.18 1.19 0.61
C LYS A 205 -16.82 1.87 0.71
N ILE A 206 -15.96 1.33 1.58
CA ILE A 206 -14.55 1.68 1.62
C ILE A 206 -13.72 0.51 1.09
N SER A 207 -12.61 0.83 0.41
CA SER A 207 -11.65 -0.16 -0.06
C SER A 207 -10.22 0.23 0.32
N ASN A 208 -9.35 -0.76 0.42
CA ASN A 208 -7.93 -0.53 0.54
C ASN A 208 -7.34 -0.06 -0.79
N SER A 209 -6.19 0.60 -0.74
CA SER A 209 -5.54 1.18 -1.94
C SER A 209 -5.15 0.13 -3.00
N ASP A 210 -4.92 -1.10 -2.59
CA ASP A 210 -4.62 -2.26 -3.45
C ASP A 210 -5.88 -3.04 -3.88
N GLY A 211 -7.06 -2.64 -3.41
CA GLY A 211 -8.33 -3.32 -3.66
C GLY A 211 -8.51 -4.66 -2.92
N GLY A 212 -7.48 -5.13 -2.20
CA GLY A 212 -7.48 -6.41 -1.49
C GLY A 212 -7.69 -6.30 0.02
N TYR A 213 -7.85 -7.44 0.66
CA TYR A 213 -7.96 -7.60 2.11
C TYR A 213 -6.89 -8.57 2.60
N LYS A 214 -6.41 -8.36 3.83
CA LYS A 214 -5.35 -9.17 4.45
C LYS A 214 -5.84 -9.99 5.66
N GLY A 215 -7.14 -10.00 5.91
CA GLY A 215 -7.70 -10.69 7.08
C GLY A 215 -7.36 -9.96 8.39
N ARG A 216 -7.08 -10.71 9.44
CA ARG A 216 -6.81 -10.17 10.76
C ARG A 216 -5.37 -9.69 10.89
N LEU A 217 -5.17 -8.41 11.22
CA LEU A 217 -3.86 -7.78 11.35
C LEU A 217 -3.66 -7.20 12.75
N PRO A 218 -2.47 -7.31 13.34
CA PRO A 218 -2.13 -6.55 14.54
C PRO A 218 -2.01 -5.06 14.20
N LEU A 219 -2.24 -4.20 15.18
CA LEU A 219 -2.25 -2.73 15.03
C LEU A 219 -1.01 -2.22 14.28
N TYR A 220 0.18 -2.69 14.65
CA TYR A 220 1.42 -2.19 14.04
C TYR A 220 1.49 -2.48 12.54
N GLN A 221 0.99 -3.63 12.09
CA GLN A 221 0.92 -3.96 10.66
C GLN A 221 -0.21 -3.21 9.96
N ALA A 222 -1.39 -3.12 10.59
CA ALA A 222 -2.54 -2.41 10.04
C ALA A 222 -2.20 -0.92 9.75
N LEU A 223 -1.53 -0.26 10.69
CA LEU A 223 -1.03 1.11 10.53
C LEU A 223 0.15 1.16 9.54
N GLY A 224 1.12 0.26 9.66
CA GLY A 224 2.33 0.23 8.84
C GLY A 224 2.07 -0.07 7.35
N LEU A 225 1.07 -0.91 7.06
CA LEU A 225 0.57 -1.17 5.70
C LEU A 225 -0.47 -0.14 5.24
N SER A 226 -0.82 0.81 6.10
CA SER A 226 -1.76 1.89 5.76
C SER A 226 -3.14 1.42 5.30
N ARG A 227 -3.69 0.34 5.90
CA ARG A 227 -4.99 -0.21 5.50
C ARG A 227 -6.12 0.79 5.79
N ASN A 228 -6.99 1.04 4.82
CA ASN A 228 -8.12 1.97 4.99
C ASN A 228 -9.24 1.35 5.82
N VAL A 229 -9.50 0.07 5.58
CA VAL A 229 -10.56 -0.67 6.26
C VAL A 229 -10.31 -0.75 7.77
N THR A 230 -9.09 -1.12 8.17
CA THR A 230 -8.75 -1.18 9.60
C THR A 230 -8.75 0.20 10.26
N ALA A 231 -8.35 1.25 9.53
CA ALA A 231 -8.41 2.63 10.01
C ALA A 231 -9.85 3.05 10.31
N LEU A 232 -10.78 2.85 9.36
CA LEU A 232 -12.19 3.15 9.56
C LEU A 232 -12.78 2.37 10.75
N LYS A 233 -12.54 1.05 10.83
CA LYS A 233 -13.01 0.23 11.95
C LYS A 233 -12.47 0.71 13.30
N THR A 234 -11.19 1.10 13.34
CA THR A 234 -10.57 1.68 14.54
C THR A 234 -11.24 3.00 14.92
N PHE A 235 -11.44 3.91 13.96
CA PHE A 235 -12.15 5.17 14.17
C PHE A 235 -13.56 4.93 14.72
N GLN A 236 -14.33 4.04 14.10
CA GLN A 236 -15.69 3.68 14.53
C GLN A 236 -15.69 3.13 15.95
N GLN A 237 -14.74 2.26 16.29
CA GLN A 237 -14.64 1.70 17.64
C GLN A 237 -14.29 2.78 18.68
N VAL A 238 -13.29 3.65 18.41
CA VAL A 238 -12.95 4.77 19.29
C VAL A 238 -14.14 5.72 19.44
N SER A 239 -14.81 6.07 18.35
CA SER A 239 -15.98 6.95 18.37
C SER A 239 -17.12 6.37 19.21
N LYS A 240 -17.31 5.05 19.16
CA LYS A 240 -18.34 4.32 19.92
C LYS A 240 -18.00 4.22 21.41
N GLU A 241 -16.76 3.89 21.76
CA GLU A 241 -16.36 3.55 23.14
C GLU A 241 -15.84 4.77 23.93
N ALA A 242 -15.11 5.66 23.28
CA ALA A 242 -14.55 6.84 23.92
C ALA A 242 -15.25 8.15 23.55
N GLY A 243 -15.91 8.21 22.41
CA GLY A 243 -16.62 9.40 21.90
C GLY A 243 -15.88 10.09 20.77
N ASN A 244 -16.64 10.65 19.82
CA ASN A 244 -16.12 11.40 18.68
C ASN A 244 -15.37 12.68 19.13
N ASP A 245 -15.82 13.31 20.24
CA ASP A 245 -15.18 14.46 20.86
C ASP A 245 -13.76 14.18 21.37
N LYS A 246 -13.48 12.95 21.80
CA LYS A 246 -12.13 12.54 22.21
C LYS A 246 -11.17 12.49 21.02
N ILE A 247 -11.63 11.99 19.86
CA ILE A 247 -10.84 11.97 18.63
C ILE A 247 -10.53 13.41 18.20
N LEU A 248 -11.55 14.26 18.17
CA LEU A 248 -11.39 15.69 17.83
C LEU A 248 -10.43 16.38 18.80
N LYS A 249 -10.58 16.15 20.11
CA LYS A 249 -9.69 16.70 21.13
C LYS A 249 -8.23 16.25 20.91
N PHE A 250 -8.01 14.98 20.58
CA PHE A 250 -6.68 14.44 20.31
C PHE A 250 -6.05 15.15 19.08
N ALA A 251 -6.79 15.27 17.98
CA ALA A 251 -6.35 15.99 16.79
C ALA A 251 -6.03 17.46 17.07
N ASN A 252 -6.92 18.16 17.76
CA ASN A 252 -6.71 19.57 18.12
C ASN A 252 -5.50 19.77 19.03
N SER A 253 -5.23 18.86 19.95
CA SER A 253 -4.05 18.93 20.82
C SER A 253 -2.74 18.70 20.06
N LEU A 254 -2.80 18.07 18.89
CA LEU A 254 -1.69 17.94 17.93
C LEU A 254 -1.60 19.14 16.95
N GLY A 255 -2.39 20.18 17.15
CA GLY A 255 -2.43 21.34 16.26
C GLY A 255 -3.18 21.12 14.94
N ILE A 256 -3.93 20.03 14.80
CA ILE A 256 -4.75 19.75 13.62
C ILE A 256 -6.19 20.15 13.90
N THR A 257 -6.69 21.12 13.16
CA THR A 257 -8.06 21.66 13.32
C THR A 257 -8.91 21.27 12.09
N PRO A 258 -9.53 20.08 12.09
CA PRO A 258 -10.36 19.64 10.98
C PRO A 258 -11.67 20.40 10.93
N GLU A 259 -12.30 20.45 9.77
CA GLU A 259 -13.68 20.89 9.66
C GLU A 259 -14.61 19.94 10.43
N VAL A 260 -15.62 20.52 11.08
CA VAL A 260 -16.63 19.81 11.84
C VAL A 260 -18.02 20.10 11.30
N ASP A 261 -18.96 19.19 11.51
CA ASP A 261 -20.36 19.38 11.15
C ASP A 261 -21.04 20.44 12.07
N LYS A 262 -22.31 20.73 11.79
CA LYS A 262 -23.13 21.67 12.59
C LYS A 262 -23.27 21.32 14.08
N ASN A 263 -22.96 20.06 14.44
CA ASN A 263 -23.02 19.55 15.81
C ASN A 263 -21.62 19.46 16.46
N GLY A 264 -20.57 19.99 15.79
CA GLY A 264 -19.20 19.95 16.26
C GLY A 264 -18.52 18.58 16.15
N LYS A 265 -19.02 17.67 15.29
CA LYS A 265 -18.48 16.34 15.11
C LYS A 265 -17.68 16.22 13.83
N ILE A 266 -16.65 15.40 13.87
CA ILE A 266 -15.89 14.98 12.70
C ILE A 266 -16.57 13.79 12.02
N HIS A 267 -16.39 13.67 10.70
CA HIS A 267 -16.93 12.57 9.89
C HIS A 267 -15.99 11.36 9.89
N GLU A 268 -16.52 10.19 9.60
CA GLU A 268 -15.72 8.96 9.47
C GLU A 268 -14.66 9.04 8.35
N ALA A 269 -14.87 9.87 7.33
CA ALA A 269 -13.90 10.11 6.27
C ALA A 269 -12.57 10.75 6.78
N HIS A 270 -12.58 11.34 7.98
CA HIS A 270 -11.36 11.84 8.64
C HIS A 270 -10.38 10.70 8.95
N SER A 271 -10.88 9.46 9.14
CA SER A 271 -10.04 8.27 9.37
C SER A 271 -9.01 8.04 8.25
N ILE A 272 -9.32 8.43 7.03
CA ILE A 272 -8.41 8.29 5.87
C ILE A 272 -7.86 9.63 5.37
N GLY A 273 -8.13 10.73 6.09
CA GLY A 273 -7.62 12.07 5.80
C GLY A 273 -8.31 12.80 4.66
N SER A 274 -9.56 12.45 4.36
CA SER A 274 -10.37 13.12 3.34
C SER A 274 -11.03 14.38 3.92
N PHE A 275 -10.21 15.34 4.31
CA PHE A 275 -10.62 16.65 4.83
C PHE A 275 -9.50 17.68 4.64
N THR A 276 -9.87 18.95 4.59
CA THR A 276 -8.95 20.10 4.69
C THR A 276 -8.96 20.66 6.12
N GLY A 277 -7.90 21.39 6.47
CA GLY A 277 -7.85 22.10 7.74
C GLY A 277 -8.68 23.38 7.69
N SER A 278 -8.93 23.94 8.84
CA SER A 278 -9.66 25.20 8.95
C SER A 278 -8.87 26.39 8.41
N THR A 279 -9.58 27.37 7.86
CA THR A 279 -9.01 28.64 7.39
C THR A 279 -9.36 29.81 8.32
N LYS A 280 -10.02 29.56 9.45
CA LYS A 280 -10.38 30.60 10.42
C LYS A 280 -9.15 31.10 11.17
N LYS A 281 -9.17 32.36 11.58
CA LYS A 281 -8.07 32.95 12.37
C LYS A 281 -7.88 32.17 13.66
N GLY A 282 -6.64 31.78 13.95
CA GLY A 282 -6.29 31.00 15.13
C GLY A 282 -6.48 29.47 15.00
N GLU A 283 -7.02 29.00 13.87
CA GLU A 283 -7.14 27.58 13.53
C GLU A 283 -6.09 27.18 12.50
N SER A 284 -5.82 25.87 12.38
CA SER A 284 -4.69 25.37 11.59
C SER A 284 -5.14 24.84 10.22
N ARG A 285 -4.39 25.18 9.19
CA ARG A 285 -4.46 24.58 7.87
C ARG A 285 -3.74 23.23 7.87
N ASN A 286 -4.10 22.36 6.96
CA ASN A 286 -3.32 21.16 6.68
C ASN A 286 -2.09 21.51 5.83
N SER A 287 -0.99 21.82 6.49
CA SER A 287 0.27 22.22 5.86
C SER A 287 1.43 21.35 6.35
N PRO A 288 2.57 21.31 5.64
CA PRO A 288 3.78 20.68 6.16
C PRO A 288 4.18 21.18 7.54
N MET A 289 4.04 22.48 7.83
CA MET A 289 4.34 23.07 9.14
C MET A 289 3.46 22.47 10.24
N THR A 290 2.15 22.38 10.01
CA THR A 290 1.20 21.84 10.99
C THR A 290 1.44 20.36 11.21
N MET A 291 1.69 19.62 10.12
CA MET A 291 1.99 18.19 10.20
C MET A 291 3.34 17.91 10.89
N ALA A 292 4.33 18.80 10.77
CA ALA A 292 5.58 18.68 11.51
C ALA A 292 5.33 18.79 13.03
N GLY A 293 4.52 19.75 13.46
CA GLY A 293 4.11 19.87 14.86
C GLY A 293 3.38 18.64 15.39
N ALA A 294 2.47 18.08 14.59
CA ALA A 294 1.75 16.87 14.97
C ALA A 294 2.64 15.64 15.11
N TYR A 295 3.51 15.40 14.13
CA TYR A 295 4.35 14.20 14.10
C TYR A 295 5.53 14.24 15.07
N GLN A 296 6.12 15.40 15.31
CA GLN A 296 7.17 15.53 16.33
C GLN A 296 6.66 15.19 17.74
N ALA A 297 5.37 15.32 18.03
CA ALA A 297 4.80 14.94 19.31
C ALA A 297 4.92 13.44 19.60
N PHE A 298 4.85 12.58 18.56
CA PHE A 298 5.13 11.15 18.70
C PHE A 298 6.62 10.92 18.96
N SER A 299 7.51 11.63 18.24
CA SER A 299 8.95 11.51 18.38
C SER A 299 9.45 11.88 19.78
N ASN A 300 8.89 12.89 20.42
CA ASN A 300 9.38 13.43 21.70
C ASN A 300 8.61 12.93 22.94
N GLY A 301 7.99 11.76 22.86
CA GLY A 301 7.33 11.10 23.99
C GLY A 301 5.98 11.70 24.39
N GLY A 302 5.26 12.27 23.46
CA GLY A 302 3.88 12.74 23.66
C GLY A 302 3.74 14.20 24.03
N TYR A 303 4.76 15.00 23.79
CA TYR A 303 4.69 16.45 24.00
C TYR A 303 4.49 17.19 22.67
N TYR A 304 3.45 17.98 22.57
CA TYR A 304 3.29 18.94 21.48
C TYR A 304 4.05 20.22 21.79
N ILE A 305 4.79 20.69 20.79
CA ILE A 305 5.47 21.98 20.79
C ILE A 305 5.14 22.62 19.45
N LYS A 306 4.60 23.83 19.45
CA LYS A 306 4.30 24.54 18.21
C LYS A 306 5.60 24.80 17.44
N PRO A 307 5.72 24.35 16.17
CA PRO A 307 6.90 24.69 15.37
C PRO A 307 7.11 26.19 15.28
N HIS A 308 8.35 26.64 15.43
CA HIS A 308 8.71 28.05 15.43
C HIS A 308 10.08 28.28 14.76
N THR A 309 10.19 29.39 14.05
CA THR A 309 11.43 29.77 13.34
C THR A 309 12.30 30.72 14.16
N ILE A 310 11.70 31.40 15.15
CA ILE A 310 12.34 32.47 15.94
C ILE A 310 12.79 31.91 17.28
N LYS A 311 14.06 32.09 17.61
CA LYS A 311 14.61 31.82 18.96
C LYS A 311 14.42 32.98 19.89
N LYS A 312 14.72 34.17 19.39
CA LYS A 312 14.50 35.46 20.06
C LYS A 312 14.54 36.61 19.07
N PHE A 313 14.04 37.75 19.47
CA PHE A 313 14.29 39.00 18.77
C PHE A 313 14.58 40.13 19.74
N VAL A 314 15.23 41.19 19.25
CA VAL A 314 15.63 42.37 20.01
C VAL A 314 15.07 43.58 19.31
N TYR A 315 14.37 44.44 20.02
CA TYR A 315 13.97 45.75 19.53
C TYR A 315 15.20 46.66 19.42
N LYS A 316 15.50 47.17 18.22
CA LYS A 316 16.71 47.99 18.00
C LYS A 316 16.67 49.36 18.70
N ASP A 317 15.47 49.82 19.02
CA ASP A 317 15.27 51.15 19.62
C ASP A 317 15.41 51.12 21.16
N THR A 318 15.10 50.01 21.79
CA THR A 318 15.07 49.86 23.25
C THR A 318 16.05 48.84 23.81
N ASP A 319 16.67 48.04 22.94
CA ASP A 319 17.48 46.85 23.29
C ASP A 319 16.71 45.78 24.09
N GLU A 320 15.37 45.88 24.11
CA GLU A 320 14.52 44.90 24.76
C GLU A 320 14.61 43.55 24.03
N VAL A 321 14.85 42.50 24.81
CA VAL A 321 14.96 41.11 24.30
C VAL A 321 13.68 40.37 24.59
N VAL A 322 13.10 39.78 23.55
CA VAL A 322 11.96 38.88 23.67
C VAL A 322 12.44 37.48 23.31
N GLU A 323 12.48 36.58 24.28
CA GLU A 323 12.77 35.16 24.07
C GLU A 323 11.49 34.44 23.63
N THR A 324 11.60 33.58 22.61
CA THR A 324 10.48 32.75 22.17
C THR A 324 10.24 31.66 23.19
N LYS A 325 9.06 31.64 23.78
CA LYS A 325 8.63 30.59 24.69
C LYS A 325 7.68 29.64 23.95
N SER A 326 8.22 28.57 23.42
CA SER A 326 7.37 27.48 22.93
C SER A 326 6.84 26.66 24.11
N ALA A 327 5.55 26.68 24.31
CA ALA A 327 4.92 25.86 25.34
C ALA A 327 5.05 24.39 24.98
N LYS A 328 5.71 23.63 25.85
CA LYS A 328 5.79 22.18 25.77
C LYS A 328 4.62 21.59 26.55
N THR A 329 3.60 21.10 25.83
CA THR A 329 2.38 20.57 26.42
C THR A 329 2.29 19.06 26.23
N ARG A 330 2.15 18.31 27.32
CA ARG A 330 1.87 16.87 27.23
C ARG A 330 0.45 16.66 26.72
N ILE A 331 0.30 15.98 25.59
CA ILE A 331 -0.98 15.78 24.91
C ILE A 331 -1.38 14.31 24.83
N MET A 332 -0.44 13.40 25.02
CA MET A 332 -0.66 11.95 25.10
C MET A 332 0.33 11.31 26.08
N ASN A 333 0.05 10.10 26.52
CA ASN A 333 0.98 9.31 27.30
C ASN A 333 2.24 8.97 26.49
N ASP A 334 3.37 8.84 27.16
CA ASP A 334 4.62 8.40 26.53
C ASP A 334 4.52 6.98 25.98
N SER A 335 3.71 6.13 26.61
CA SER A 335 3.35 4.80 26.09
C SER A 335 2.59 4.87 24.78
N THR A 336 1.66 5.83 24.62
CA THR A 336 0.94 6.04 23.36
C THR A 336 1.90 6.46 22.25
N ALA A 337 2.76 7.44 22.54
CA ALA A 337 3.81 7.86 21.60
C ALA A 337 4.71 6.68 21.19
N TYR A 338 5.14 5.84 22.17
CA TYR A 338 6.00 4.68 21.89
C TYR A 338 5.31 3.62 21.02
N ILE A 339 4.06 3.27 21.31
CA ILE A 339 3.29 2.27 20.52
C ILE A 339 3.10 2.74 19.07
N ILE A 340 2.83 4.03 18.88
CA ILE A 340 2.75 4.63 17.54
C ILE A 340 4.13 4.66 16.87
N ASN A 341 5.20 5.03 17.60
CA ASN A 341 6.58 5.00 17.08
C ASN A 341 6.98 3.59 16.64
N TYR A 342 6.68 2.56 17.43
CA TYR A 342 6.92 1.17 17.06
C TYR A 342 6.24 0.80 15.74
N SER A 343 4.96 1.17 15.60
CA SER A 343 4.16 0.88 14.41
C SER A 343 4.65 1.65 13.17
N LEU A 344 5.04 2.91 13.33
CA LEU A 344 5.57 3.73 12.24
C LEU A 344 7.04 3.43 11.91
N ASN A 345 7.83 2.93 12.88
CA ASN A 345 9.15 2.38 12.61
C ASN A 345 9.01 1.10 11.77
N TRP A 346 8.09 0.20 12.10
CA TRP A 346 7.80 -0.96 11.26
C TRP A 346 7.35 -0.53 9.85
N SER A 347 6.56 0.54 9.72
CA SER A 347 6.20 1.12 8.42
C SER A 347 7.42 1.55 7.61
N ALA A 348 8.44 2.12 8.26
CA ALA A 348 9.66 2.61 7.62
C ALA A 348 10.68 1.48 7.33
N THR A 349 10.63 0.35 8.03
CA THR A 349 11.58 -0.76 7.86
C THR A 349 11.01 -1.90 7.02
N GLU A 350 9.75 -2.27 7.24
CA GLU A 350 9.11 -3.42 6.61
C GLU A 350 7.81 -3.08 5.86
N GLY A 351 7.18 -1.95 6.20
CA GLY A 351 5.88 -1.57 5.68
C GLY A 351 5.93 -0.63 4.47
N LEU A 352 4.83 0.14 4.32
CA LEU A 352 4.58 0.93 3.11
C LEU A 352 5.55 2.13 2.95
N ALA A 353 6.17 2.62 4.02
CA ALA A 353 7.10 3.74 3.98
C ALA A 353 8.57 3.31 3.83
N LYS A 354 8.88 2.02 3.66
CA LYS A 354 10.25 1.48 3.58
C LYS A 354 11.08 2.15 2.48
N SER A 355 10.51 2.31 1.29
CA SER A 355 11.20 2.96 0.17
C SER A 355 11.45 4.46 0.40
N ALA A 356 10.57 5.11 1.15
CA ALA A 356 10.69 6.54 1.45
C ALA A 356 11.62 6.84 2.63
N ALA A 357 11.47 6.11 3.75
CA ALA A 357 12.06 6.49 5.03
C ALA A 357 12.97 5.45 5.66
N GLY A 358 13.15 4.27 5.06
CA GLY A 358 14.03 3.22 5.58
C GLY A 358 15.51 3.54 5.35
N ILE A 359 16.07 4.52 6.06
CA ILE A 359 17.49 4.92 5.98
C ILE A 359 18.33 4.19 7.02
N SER A 360 19.65 4.15 6.79
CA SER A 360 20.62 3.56 7.73
C SER A 360 21.25 4.61 8.63
N GLY A 361 21.76 4.18 9.79
CA GLY A 361 22.52 5.02 10.72
C GLY A 361 21.67 5.80 11.73
N VAL A 362 20.34 5.67 11.69
CA VAL A 362 19.41 6.22 12.69
C VAL A 362 18.08 5.46 12.58
N GLN A 363 17.38 5.29 13.68
CA GLN A 363 16.05 4.70 13.64
C GLN A 363 15.03 5.73 13.12
N THR A 364 14.20 5.32 12.17
CA THR A 364 13.17 6.19 11.55
C THR A 364 11.78 5.63 11.74
N ALA A 365 10.81 6.52 11.81
CA ALA A 365 9.39 6.22 11.78
C ALA A 365 8.71 7.11 10.73
N ALA A 366 7.78 6.57 9.96
CA ALA A 366 7.16 7.37 8.90
C ALA A 366 5.77 6.88 8.51
N LYS A 367 4.95 7.83 8.05
CA LYS A 367 3.66 7.60 7.44
C LYS A 367 3.54 8.30 6.10
N THR A 368 3.13 7.57 5.10
CA THR A 368 2.81 8.10 3.77
C THR A 368 1.35 8.51 3.69
N GLY A 369 1.05 9.51 2.90
CA GLY A 369 -0.30 9.97 2.57
C GLY A 369 -0.47 10.20 1.08
N THR A 370 -1.69 10.00 0.61
CA THR A 370 -2.08 10.25 -0.79
C THR A 370 -3.55 10.62 -0.79
N SER A 371 -3.92 11.69 -1.48
CA SER A 371 -5.31 11.98 -1.82
C SER A 371 -5.55 11.67 -3.30
N ASN A 372 -6.75 11.21 -3.61
CA ASN A 372 -7.14 10.89 -4.98
C ASN A 372 -8.08 11.97 -5.50
N PHE A 373 -8.10 12.14 -6.82
CA PHE A 373 -9.16 12.92 -7.47
C PHE A 373 -10.50 12.18 -7.40
N ASP A 374 -11.59 12.93 -7.24
CA ASP A 374 -12.92 12.39 -7.41
C ASP A 374 -13.18 11.95 -8.87
N GLU A 375 -14.25 11.19 -9.08
CA GLU A 375 -14.57 10.64 -10.39
C GLU A 375 -14.95 11.73 -11.41
N ALA A 376 -15.64 12.77 -10.96
CA ALA A 376 -16.09 13.89 -11.83
C ALA A 376 -14.87 14.68 -12.33
N THR A 377 -13.94 14.99 -11.44
CA THR A 377 -12.67 15.66 -11.77
C THR A 377 -11.83 14.81 -12.72
N ARG A 378 -11.67 13.50 -12.45
CA ARG A 378 -10.96 12.61 -13.38
C ARG A 378 -11.54 12.59 -14.77
N LYS A 379 -12.87 12.48 -14.89
CA LYS A 379 -13.56 12.50 -16.17
C LYS A 379 -13.38 13.83 -16.90
N ARG A 380 -13.55 14.94 -16.17
CA ARG A 380 -13.44 16.30 -16.72
C ARG A 380 -12.07 16.58 -17.33
N TYR A 381 -11.01 16.20 -16.63
CA TYR A 381 -9.63 16.48 -17.07
C TYR A 381 -8.94 15.30 -17.76
N HIS A 382 -9.68 14.23 -18.07
CA HIS A 382 -9.16 13.02 -18.71
C HIS A 382 -7.93 12.43 -17.97
N LEU A 383 -7.99 12.46 -16.63
CA LEU A 383 -6.91 11.96 -15.78
C LEU A 383 -6.92 10.43 -15.71
N SER A 384 -5.73 9.85 -15.62
CA SER A 384 -5.56 8.42 -15.39
C SER A 384 -6.24 7.97 -14.09
N SER A 385 -6.71 6.73 -14.04
CA SER A 385 -7.21 6.12 -12.78
C SER A 385 -6.13 6.05 -11.67
N LYS A 386 -4.85 6.16 -12.05
CA LYS A 386 -3.70 6.21 -11.13
C LYS A 386 -3.27 7.65 -10.77
N ALA A 387 -3.93 8.66 -11.33
CA ALA A 387 -3.63 10.05 -11.01
C ALA A 387 -4.02 10.36 -9.56
N VAL A 388 -3.16 11.10 -8.89
CA VAL A 388 -3.35 11.53 -7.49
C VAL A 388 -3.19 13.04 -7.38
N ASN A 389 -3.87 13.61 -6.41
CA ASN A 389 -3.91 15.05 -6.19
C ASN A 389 -2.75 15.50 -5.28
N ASP A 390 -2.62 14.88 -4.12
CA ASP A 390 -1.64 15.25 -3.12
C ASP A 390 -0.80 14.04 -2.70
N LEU A 391 0.49 14.27 -2.49
CA LEU A 391 1.43 13.31 -1.97
C LEU A 391 2.04 13.84 -0.68
N TRP A 392 2.03 13.01 0.36
CA TRP A 392 2.55 13.34 1.67
C TRP A 392 3.50 12.26 2.19
N VAL A 393 4.54 12.67 2.91
CA VAL A 393 5.22 11.83 3.89
C VAL A 393 5.49 12.68 5.13
N CYS A 394 5.13 12.14 6.28
CA CYS A 394 5.53 12.64 7.58
C CYS A 394 6.41 11.58 8.22
N GLY A 395 7.69 11.87 8.39
CA GLY A 395 8.64 10.95 8.98
C GLY A 395 9.57 11.65 9.95
N TYR A 396 10.12 10.88 10.86
CA TYR A 396 10.94 11.41 11.92
C TYR A 396 11.94 10.38 12.45
N THR A 397 12.98 10.89 13.09
CA THR A 397 13.92 10.17 13.96
C THR A 397 13.59 10.51 15.42
N PRO A 398 14.27 9.94 16.42
CA PRO A 398 14.10 10.39 17.80
C PRO A 398 14.36 11.88 18.05
N LYS A 399 15.09 12.55 17.16
CA LYS A 399 15.52 13.96 17.35
C LYS A 399 14.95 14.93 16.34
N GLN A 400 14.54 14.50 15.16
CA GLN A 400 14.22 15.38 14.05
C GLN A 400 12.99 14.89 13.29
N THR A 401 12.17 15.82 12.81
CA THR A 401 10.97 15.53 12.02
C THR A 401 11.07 16.22 10.66
N ILE A 402 10.76 15.50 9.59
CA ILE A 402 10.63 16.03 8.23
C ILE A 402 9.24 15.71 7.72
N THR A 403 8.53 16.74 7.27
CA THR A 403 7.23 16.59 6.60
C THR A 403 7.27 17.27 5.25
N PHE A 404 6.63 16.66 4.27
CA PHE A 404 6.49 17.29 2.97
C PHE A 404 5.13 17.04 2.35
N TRP A 405 4.72 18.00 1.54
CA TRP A 405 3.66 17.90 0.55
C TRP A 405 4.25 18.09 -0.85
N TYR A 406 3.72 17.35 -1.81
CA TYR A 406 4.05 17.46 -3.23
C TYR A 406 2.76 17.40 -4.06
N GLY A 407 2.58 18.30 -5.01
CA GLY A 407 1.38 18.36 -5.84
C GLY A 407 1.41 19.52 -6.84
N TYR A 408 0.23 20.00 -7.20
CA TYR A 408 0.04 21.06 -8.19
C TYR A 408 -0.98 22.08 -7.69
N ASP A 409 -0.84 23.34 -8.14
CA ASP A 409 -1.75 24.43 -7.76
C ASP A 409 -3.10 24.33 -8.47
N SER A 410 -3.14 23.73 -9.63
CA SER A 410 -4.33 23.62 -10.46
C SER A 410 -4.48 22.24 -11.06
N ILE A 411 -5.72 21.82 -11.24
CA ILE A 411 -6.08 20.56 -11.87
C ILE A 411 -6.20 20.80 -13.37
N THR A 412 -5.27 20.27 -14.16
CA THR A 412 -5.35 20.26 -15.61
C THR A 412 -4.71 18.97 -16.15
N LYS A 413 -4.93 18.68 -17.42
CA LYS A 413 -4.23 17.56 -18.08
C LYS A 413 -2.72 17.79 -18.00
N GLY A 414 -1.99 16.85 -17.41
CA GLY A 414 -0.55 16.97 -17.16
C GLY A 414 -0.16 17.56 -15.80
N HIS A 415 -1.13 18.08 -15.02
CA HIS A 415 -0.93 18.55 -13.65
C HIS A 415 -1.40 17.49 -12.64
N SER A 416 -1.00 16.27 -12.85
CA SER A 416 -1.21 15.18 -11.89
C SER A 416 -0.04 14.22 -11.96
N THR A 417 0.32 13.66 -10.85
CA THR A 417 1.36 12.64 -10.78
C THR A 417 0.76 11.28 -11.12
N THR A 418 1.26 10.63 -12.17
CA THR A 418 0.76 9.31 -12.61
C THR A 418 1.53 8.14 -12.02
N SER A 419 2.77 8.35 -11.58
CA SER A 419 3.61 7.37 -10.89
C SER A 419 3.84 7.79 -9.44
N SER A 420 2.79 8.17 -8.78
CA SER A 420 2.73 8.90 -7.53
C SER A 420 3.65 8.36 -6.44
N TRP A 421 3.63 7.06 -6.24
CA TRP A 421 4.37 6.47 -5.13
C TRP A 421 5.88 6.49 -5.36
N SER A 422 6.33 6.28 -6.59
CA SER A 422 7.75 6.36 -6.91
C SER A 422 8.30 7.77 -6.73
N THR A 423 7.58 8.81 -7.17
CA THR A 423 7.98 10.22 -6.99
C THR A 423 7.98 10.59 -5.52
N ARG A 424 6.90 10.30 -4.79
CA ARG A 424 6.78 10.56 -3.36
C ARG A 424 7.93 9.94 -2.59
N ASP A 425 8.16 8.65 -2.78
CA ASP A 425 9.13 7.89 -1.99
C ASP A 425 10.56 8.34 -2.30
N LYS A 426 10.89 8.56 -3.57
CA LYS A 426 12.22 9.04 -3.99
C LYS A 426 12.49 10.46 -3.51
N PHE A 427 11.49 11.35 -3.60
CA PHE A 427 11.64 12.73 -3.13
C PHE A 427 11.92 12.75 -1.62
N TYR A 428 11.09 12.07 -0.84
CA TYR A 428 11.30 12.00 0.60
C TYR A 428 12.60 11.30 0.97
N ARG A 429 12.95 10.23 0.28
CA ARG A 429 14.22 9.52 0.49
C ARG A 429 15.43 10.44 0.30
N ASN A 430 15.40 11.26 -0.75
CA ASN A 430 16.45 12.25 -0.98
C ASN A 430 16.56 13.26 0.17
N LEU A 431 15.42 13.73 0.70
CA LEU A 431 15.41 14.60 1.89
C LEU A 431 15.95 13.87 3.12
N ALA A 432 15.44 12.68 3.42
CA ALA A 432 15.79 11.91 4.62
C ALA A 432 17.27 11.53 4.65
N ASP A 433 17.82 11.08 3.54
CA ASP A 433 19.23 10.67 3.43
C ASP A 433 20.22 11.82 3.66
N ASN A 434 19.83 13.06 3.33
CA ASN A 434 20.70 14.23 3.40
C ASN A 434 20.43 15.16 4.60
N LEU A 435 19.23 15.09 5.18
CA LEU A 435 18.84 16.01 6.25
C LEU A 435 18.84 15.39 7.65
N PHE A 436 18.47 14.10 7.80
CA PHE A 436 18.52 13.46 9.10
C PHE A 436 19.95 13.23 9.55
N ASP A 437 20.20 13.51 10.84
CA ASP A 437 21.47 13.19 11.48
C ASP A 437 21.53 11.67 11.72
N LYS A 438 22.58 11.02 11.20
CA LYS A 438 22.80 9.58 11.28
C LYS A 438 23.68 9.26 12.50
N ASP A 439 23.14 9.55 13.68
CA ASP A 439 23.87 9.51 14.95
C ASP A 439 23.67 8.24 15.78
N GLY A 440 23.04 7.22 15.19
CA GLY A 440 22.77 5.93 15.85
C GLY A 440 21.60 5.96 16.83
N SER A 441 20.87 7.08 16.95
CA SER A 441 19.77 7.20 17.91
C SER A 441 18.59 6.28 17.56
N SER A 442 17.94 5.76 18.61
CA SER A 442 16.77 4.88 18.53
C SER A 442 15.65 5.39 19.44
N PHE A 443 14.40 4.97 19.14
CA PHE A 443 13.25 5.29 19.99
C PHE A 443 13.34 4.50 21.30
N GLU A 444 13.52 5.20 22.40
CA GLU A 444 13.62 4.60 23.73
C GLU A 444 12.25 4.10 24.21
N ARG A 445 12.26 2.90 24.80
CA ARG A 445 11.06 2.33 25.42
C ARG A 445 10.88 2.95 26.81
N PRO A 446 9.77 3.68 27.05
CA PRO A 446 9.52 4.27 28.36
C PRO A 446 9.18 3.20 29.40
N SER A 447 9.44 3.53 30.67
CA SER A 447 9.11 2.63 31.80
C SER A 447 7.60 2.38 31.97
N SER A 448 6.76 3.16 31.33
CA SER A 448 5.29 2.98 31.28
C SER A 448 4.84 1.84 30.35
N ILE A 449 5.74 1.26 29.56
CA ILE A 449 5.45 0.13 28.68
C ILE A 449 5.79 -1.20 29.39
N GLU A 450 4.90 -2.17 29.21
CA GLU A 450 5.13 -3.57 29.55
C GLU A 450 5.03 -4.46 28.30
N GLU A 451 5.75 -5.59 28.34
CA GLU A 451 5.69 -6.64 27.33
C GLU A 451 4.74 -7.73 27.81
N ILE A 452 3.78 -8.10 26.99
CA ILE A 452 2.85 -9.20 27.28
C ILE A 452 2.81 -10.12 26.06
N SER A 453 3.02 -11.42 26.30
CA SER A 453 2.72 -12.43 25.29
C SER A 453 1.22 -12.64 25.21
N VAL A 454 0.67 -12.52 24.01
CA VAL A 454 -0.78 -12.67 23.76
C VAL A 454 -1.05 -13.82 22.80
N VAL A 455 -2.24 -14.39 22.94
CA VAL A 455 -2.73 -15.40 22.01
C VAL A 455 -2.94 -14.75 20.64
N ARG A 456 -2.29 -15.31 19.66
CA ARG A 456 -2.33 -14.82 18.28
C ARG A 456 -3.76 -14.77 17.76
N ASN A 457 -4.11 -13.66 17.09
CA ASN A 457 -5.43 -13.42 16.47
C ASN A 457 -6.65 -13.53 17.41
N SER A 458 -6.46 -13.52 18.74
CA SER A 458 -7.61 -13.54 19.66
C SER A 458 -8.35 -12.21 19.66
N ILE A 459 -9.69 -12.26 19.57
CA ILE A 459 -10.62 -11.14 19.78
C ILE A 459 -11.76 -11.67 20.67
N PRO A 460 -11.93 -11.16 21.90
CA PRO A 460 -11.05 -10.20 22.56
C PRO A 460 -9.64 -10.74 22.77
N LEU A 461 -8.67 -9.81 22.91
CA LEU A 461 -7.27 -10.17 23.09
C LEU A 461 -7.08 -10.92 24.43
N LYS A 462 -6.28 -12.01 24.41
CA LYS A 462 -6.00 -12.85 25.59
C LYS A 462 -4.51 -12.95 25.82
N LYS A 463 -4.09 -12.97 27.10
CA LYS A 463 -2.74 -13.26 27.51
C LYS A 463 -2.41 -14.72 27.23
N ALA A 464 -1.29 -15.00 26.56
CA ALA A 464 -0.87 -16.36 26.31
C ALA A 464 -0.30 -17.01 27.57
N LEU A 465 -0.75 -18.22 27.90
CA LEU A 465 -0.20 -19.00 29.00
C LEU A 465 1.23 -19.49 28.70
N TYR A 466 1.48 -19.78 27.42
CA TYR A 466 2.80 -20.15 26.88
C TYR A 466 2.83 -19.83 25.38
N GLY A 467 4.01 -19.52 24.85
CA GLY A 467 4.14 -19.12 23.46
C GLY A 467 3.51 -17.73 23.20
N GLY A 468 2.84 -17.59 22.07
CA GLY A 468 2.15 -16.37 21.68
C GLY A 468 3.02 -15.33 20.99
N VAL A 469 2.45 -14.14 20.76
CA VAL A 469 3.11 -12.98 20.16
C VAL A 469 3.38 -11.95 21.23
N VAL A 470 4.61 -11.46 21.30
CA VAL A 470 4.96 -10.38 22.23
C VAL A 470 4.39 -9.05 21.73
N GLY A 471 3.59 -8.41 22.54
CA GLY A 471 3.05 -7.07 22.32
C GLY A 471 3.52 -6.08 23.37
N TYR A 472 3.54 -4.80 22.98
CA TYR A 472 3.84 -3.67 23.85
C TYR A 472 2.53 -3.00 24.26
N PHE A 473 2.34 -2.85 25.57
CA PHE A 473 1.14 -2.25 26.17
C PHE A 473 1.53 -1.19 27.18
N ARG A 474 0.67 -0.19 27.34
CA ARG A 474 0.78 0.66 28.54
C ARG A 474 0.53 -0.21 29.77
N LYS A 475 1.34 -0.05 30.80
CA LYS A 475 1.18 -0.81 32.05
C LYS A 475 -0.28 -0.76 32.56
N GLY A 476 -0.83 -1.95 32.81
CA GLY A 476 -2.18 -2.12 33.31
C GLY A 476 -3.29 -2.00 32.26
N THR A 477 -2.95 -1.96 30.94
CA THR A 477 -3.97 -1.98 29.87
C THR A 477 -3.92 -3.25 29.00
N GLY A 478 -2.98 -4.16 29.30
CA GLY A 478 -2.92 -5.45 28.62
C GLY A 478 -4.12 -6.34 28.95
N PRO A 479 -4.30 -7.46 28.23
CA PRO A 479 -5.42 -8.36 28.46
C PRO A 479 -5.32 -9.06 29.83
N ASP A 480 -6.43 -9.13 30.55
CA ASP A 480 -6.54 -9.86 31.83
C ASP A 480 -6.87 -11.34 31.62
N GLU A 481 -7.69 -11.65 30.60
CA GLU A 481 -8.04 -13.03 30.29
C GLU A 481 -6.84 -13.79 29.74
N THR A 482 -6.68 -15.03 30.19
CA THR A 482 -5.66 -15.94 29.67
C THR A 482 -6.26 -16.90 28.64
N GLY A 483 -5.40 -17.40 27.76
CA GLY A 483 -5.76 -18.40 26.76
C GLY A 483 -4.54 -19.18 26.28
N THR A 484 -4.80 -20.20 25.50
CA THR A 484 -3.76 -20.95 24.78
C THR A 484 -3.88 -20.65 23.30
N GLU A 485 -2.74 -20.64 22.58
CA GLU A 485 -2.82 -20.62 21.12
C GLU A 485 -3.59 -21.85 20.66
N GLN A 486 -4.71 -21.62 20.01
CA GLN A 486 -5.39 -22.69 19.28
C GLN A 486 -4.74 -22.74 17.91
N VAL A 487 -4.15 -23.88 17.57
CA VAL A 487 -3.81 -24.19 16.19
C VAL A 487 -5.12 -24.48 15.47
N GLU A 488 -5.77 -23.45 14.96
CA GLU A 488 -6.99 -23.63 14.17
C GLU A 488 -6.64 -24.44 12.93
N GLN A 489 -7.42 -25.47 12.69
CA GLN A 489 -7.29 -26.28 11.48
C GLN A 489 -7.63 -25.40 10.28
N LEU A 490 -6.71 -25.29 9.34
CA LEU A 490 -6.95 -24.52 8.12
C LEU A 490 -8.21 -25.02 7.40
N PRO A 491 -9.04 -24.14 6.83
CA PRO A 491 -10.20 -24.53 6.07
C PRO A 491 -9.79 -25.33 4.82
N SER A 492 -10.52 -26.40 4.53
CA SER A 492 -10.30 -27.19 3.34
C SER A 492 -10.83 -26.47 2.09
N VAL A 493 -10.23 -26.74 0.95
CA VAL A 493 -10.76 -26.28 -0.34
C VAL A 493 -12.12 -26.89 -0.64
N SER A 494 -12.90 -26.26 -1.52
CA SER A 494 -14.20 -26.75 -1.97
C SER A 494 -14.34 -26.68 -3.49
N GLY A 495 -15.37 -27.34 -4.04
CA GLY A 495 -15.69 -27.24 -5.46
C GLY A 495 -14.56 -27.70 -6.39
N VAL A 496 -13.81 -28.73 -6.01
CA VAL A 496 -12.72 -29.25 -6.84
C VAL A 496 -13.27 -29.86 -8.11
N THR A 497 -12.77 -29.42 -9.24
CA THR A 497 -13.10 -29.90 -10.59
C THR A 497 -11.82 -30.24 -11.35
N SER A 498 -11.93 -31.06 -12.39
CA SER A 498 -10.80 -31.36 -13.27
C SER A 498 -11.21 -31.41 -14.72
N SER A 499 -10.25 -31.11 -15.60
CA SER A 499 -10.29 -31.47 -17.03
C SER A 499 -9.02 -32.21 -17.39
N ILE A 500 -9.09 -33.05 -18.43
CA ILE A 500 -8.03 -34.00 -18.81
C ILE A 500 -7.66 -33.76 -20.26
N SER A 501 -6.37 -33.81 -20.55
CA SER A 501 -5.82 -33.85 -21.90
C SER A 501 -4.69 -34.90 -21.92
N GLY A 502 -4.96 -36.09 -22.48
CA GLY A 502 -4.05 -37.22 -22.35
C GLY A 502 -3.82 -37.62 -20.90
N ASN A 503 -2.57 -37.61 -20.46
CA ASN A 503 -2.18 -37.88 -19.08
C ASN A 503 -2.07 -36.60 -18.22
N THR A 504 -2.36 -35.44 -18.80
CA THR A 504 -2.28 -34.17 -18.11
C THR A 504 -3.63 -33.82 -17.52
N VAL A 505 -3.65 -33.62 -16.20
CA VAL A 505 -4.82 -33.28 -15.42
C VAL A 505 -4.71 -31.81 -15.02
N HIS A 506 -5.74 -31.02 -15.33
CA HIS A 506 -5.91 -29.64 -14.90
C HIS A 506 -6.94 -29.59 -13.78
N LEU A 507 -6.49 -29.27 -12.59
CA LEU A 507 -7.32 -29.13 -11.39
C LEU A 507 -7.74 -27.66 -11.20
N LYS A 508 -8.94 -27.44 -10.67
CA LYS A 508 -9.43 -26.13 -10.27
C LYS A 508 -10.33 -26.29 -9.04
N TRP A 509 -10.28 -25.30 -8.12
CA TRP A 509 -11.08 -25.31 -6.88
C TRP A 509 -11.47 -23.90 -6.45
N ASN A 510 -12.38 -23.79 -5.48
CA ASN A 510 -12.70 -22.53 -4.84
C ASN A 510 -11.63 -22.22 -3.79
N GLY A 511 -11.12 -21.01 -3.82
CA GLY A 511 -10.17 -20.50 -2.83
C GLY A 511 -10.84 -20.25 -1.46
N ILE A 512 -10.01 -19.94 -0.48
CA ILE A 512 -10.45 -19.56 0.87
C ILE A 512 -11.19 -18.22 0.79
N SER A 513 -12.35 -18.11 1.42
CA SER A 513 -13.12 -16.87 1.47
C SER A 513 -12.43 -15.81 2.36
N ALA A 514 -12.73 -14.54 2.12
CA ALA A 514 -12.23 -13.46 2.98
C ALA A 514 -12.73 -13.59 4.44
N GLU A 515 -13.91 -14.20 4.65
CA GLU A 515 -14.48 -14.46 5.95
C GLU A 515 -13.70 -15.56 6.69
N ASP A 516 -13.37 -16.65 5.98
CA ASP A 516 -12.53 -17.70 6.55
C ASP A 516 -11.12 -17.19 6.88
N MET A 517 -10.58 -16.27 6.09
CA MET A 517 -9.27 -15.68 6.32
C MET A 517 -9.19 -14.88 7.63
N VAL A 518 -10.29 -14.33 8.14
CA VAL A 518 -10.33 -13.60 9.42
C VAL A 518 -9.94 -14.50 10.58
N ASN A 519 -10.30 -15.78 10.50
CA ASN A 519 -10.06 -16.78 11.55
C ASN A 519 -8.70 -17.49 11.41
N LEU A 520 -7.96 -17.22 10.34
CA LEU A 520 -6.67 -17.84 10.10
C LEU A 520 -5.55 -17.10 10.82
N ASN A 521 -4.53 -17.86 11.21
CA ASN A 521 -3.33 -17.36 11.84
C ASN A 521 -2.39 -16.76 10.78
N PHE A 522 -2.53 -15.47 10.48
CA PHE A 522 -1.61 -14.76 9.58
C PHE A 522 -0.41 -14.24 10.36
N ASP A 523 0.68 -14.97 10.27
CA ASP A 523 1.99 -14.52 10.73
C ASP A 523 3.00 -14.70 9.60
N ASP A 524 3.82 -13.72 9.36
CA ASP A 524 4.87 -13.77 8.33
C ASP A 524 5.82 -14.96 8.54
N SER A 525 5.99 -15.42 9.79
CA SER A 525 6.79 -16.61 10.11
C SER A 525 6.22 -17.91 9.55
N TYR A 526 4.90 -17.98 9.30
CA TYR A 526 4.26 -19.13 8.67
C TYR A 526 4.44 -19.15 7.15
N GLY A 527 4.88 -18.04 6.59
CA GLY A 527 5.06 -17.84 5.17
C GLY A 527 3.73 -17.65 4.42
N THR A 528 3.75 -17.91 3.14
CA THR A 528 2.58 -17.67 2.27
C THR A 528 1.56 -18.79 2.42
N LEU A 529 0.29 -18.44 2.60
CA LEU A 529 -0.82 -19.38 2.53
C LEU A 529 -1.02 -19.82 1.06
N GLY A 530 -1.14 -21.11 0.86
CA GLY A 530 -1.32 -21.70 -0.47
C GLY A 530 -1.92 -23.09 -0.38
N TYR A 531 -1.69 -23.90 -1.41
CA TYR A 531 -2.24 -25.23 -1.56
C TYR A 531 -1.14 -26.24 -1.87
N ASP A 532 -1.04 -27.31 -1.07
CA ASP A 532 -0.18 -28.46 -1.34
C ASP A 532 -1.00 -29.53 -2.03
N ILE A 533 -0.48 -30.02 -3.15
CA ILE A 533 -1.13 -31.03 -3.99
C ILE A 533 -0.38 -32.34 -3.89
N TYR A 534 -1.12 -33.40 -3.67
CA TYR A 534 -0.66 -34.78 -3.65
C TYR A 534 -1.45 -35.62 -4.66
N VAL A 535 -0.87 -36.72 -5.12
CA VAL A 535 -1.55 -37.69 -5.94
C VAL A 535 -1.30 -39.10 -5.37
N LYS A 536 -2.28 -40.01 -5.49
CA LYS A 536 -2.17 -41.41 -5.14
C LYS A 536 -2.84 -42.28 -6.20
N ASP A 537 -2.43 -43.55 -6.30
CA ASP A 537 -3.04 -44.50 -7.21
C ASP A 537 -4.27 -45.16 -6.54
N GLY A 538 -5.44 -44.80 -7.02
CA GLY A 538 -6.71 -45.21 -6.42
C GLY A 538 -6.94 -44.67 -4.99
N SER A 539 -8.00 -45.16 -4.35
CA SER A 539 -8.40 -44.63 -3.01
C SER A 539 -7.53 -45.15 -1.85
N GLY A 540 -6.75 -46.23 -2.09
CA GLY A 540 -5.92 -46.88 -1.05
C GLY A 540 -4.42 -46.68 -1.21
N GLY A 541 -3.97 -45.92 -2.21
CA GLY A 541 -2.55 -45.66 -2.46
C GLY A 541 -1.95 -44.63 -1.47
N SER A 542 -0.62 -44.68 -1.33
CA SER A 542 0.11 -43.66 -0.56
C SER A 542 0.14 -42.32 -1.31
N GLU A 543 0.01 -41.22 -0.57
CA GLU A 543 0.07 -39.87 -1.13
C GLU A 543 1.51 -39.52 -1.54
N VAL A 544 1.67 -39.10 -2.80
CA VAL A 544 2.92 -38.57 -3.35
C VAL A 544 2.75 -37.08 -3.57
N TYR A 545 3.63 -36.28 -2.99
CA TYR A 545 3.65 -34.85 -3.19
C TYR A 545 4.02 -34.48 -4.63
N VAL A 546 3.20 -33.62 -5.27
CA VAL A 546 3.43 -33.19 -6.66
C VAL A 546 3.70 -31.69 -6.81
N GLY A 547 3.40 -30.91 -5.79
CA GLY A 547 3.75 -29.48 -5.80
C GLY A 547 2.88 -28.61 -4.91
N THR A 548 3.21 -27.33 -4.90
CA THR A 548 2.47 -26.28 -4.19
C THR A 548 2.13 -25.12 -5.13
N THR A 549 1.04 -24.41 -4.85
CA THR A 549 0.62 -23.22 -5.60
C THR A 549 -0.14 -22.26 -4.69
N THR A 550 -0.08 -20.97 -5.00
CA THR A 550 -0.97 -19.95 -4.41
C THR A 550 -2.21 -19.70 -5.27
N SER A 551 -2.24 -20.25 -6.47
CA SER A 551 -3.39 -20.18 -7.40
C SER A 551 -4.44 -21.21 -7.03
N THR A 552 -5.69 -20.98 -7.40
CA THR A 552 -6.81 -21.91 -7.24
C THR A 552 -6.90 -22.95 -8.38
N SER A 553 -5.76 -23.24 -9.00
CA SER A 553 -5.62 -24.24 -10.07
C SER A 553 -4.21 -24.83 -10.07
N TYR A 554 -4.11 -26.08 -10.55
CA TYR A 554 -2.84 -26.77 -10.70
C TYR A 554 -2.89 -27.71 -11.89
N THR A 555 -1.76 -27.89 -12.57
CA THR A 555 -1.64 -28.81 -13.71
C THR A 555 -0.57 -29.84 -13.41
N HIS A 556 -0.90 -31.11 -13.58
CA HIS A 556 0.01 -32.23 -13.34
C HIS A 556 -0.13 -33.31 -14.40
N THR A 557 0.99 -33.84 -14.89
CA THR A 557 1.01 -35.02 -15.78
C THR A 557 1.28 -36.26 -14.94
N THR A 558 0.33 -37.17 -14.92
CA THR A 558 0.37 -38.40 -14.09
C THR A 558 0.61 -39.64 -14.92
N SER A 559 1.29 -40.62 -14.32
CA SER A 559 1.40 -41.98 -14.87
C SER A 559 0.29 -42.93 -14.38
N TYR A 560 -0.51 -42.48 -13.40
CA TYR A 560 -1.59 -43.33 -12.87
C TYR A 560 -2.82 -43.29 -13.78
N SER A 561 -3.45 -44.44 -13.96
CA SER A 561 -4.70 -44.56 -14.74
C SER A 561 -5.94 -44.11 -13.96
N ASN A 562 -5.91 -44.23 -12.65
CA ASN A 562 -6.99 -43.78 -11.75
C ASN A 562 -6.45 -42.86 -10.62
N PRO A 563 -5.84 -41.75 -10.97
CA PRO A 563 -5.24 -40.89 -9.96
C PRO A 563 -6.31 -40.28 -9.06
N VAL A 564 -6.02 -40.24 -7.77
CA VAL A 564 -6.77 -39.49 -6.77
C VAL A 564 -5.89 -38.37 -6.28
N TYR A 565 -6.28 -37.15 -6.59
CA TYR A 565 -5.61 -35.95 -6.07
C TYR A 565 -6.12 -35.60 -4.70
N VAL A 566 -5.20 -35.20 -3.83
CA VAL A 566 -5.53 -34.69 -2.47
C VAL A 566 -4.98 -33.28 -2.35
N ILE A 567 -5.85 -32.33 -2.06
CA ILE A 567 -5.51 -30.92 -1.94
C ILE A 567 -5.63 -30.49 -0.50
N TYR A 568 -4.55 -29.93 0.04
CA TYR A 568 -4.48 -29.36 1.36
C TYR A 568 -4.28 -27.86 1.27
N THR A 569 -4.95 -27.08 2.07
CA THR A 569 -4.54 -25.72 2.38
C THR A 569 -3.38 -25.78 3.37
N ALA A 570 -2.30 -25.08 3.12
CA ALA A 570 -1.09 -25.10 3.95
C ALA A 570 -0.31 -23.80 3.85
N TYR A 571 0.48 -23.48 4.88
CA TYR A 571 1.48 -22.41 4.84
C TYR A 571 2.82 -22.93 4.30
N SER A 572 3.56 -22.06 3.59
CA SER A 572 4.85 -22.44 3.00
C SER A 572 5.88 -22.87 4.03
N ASN A 573 5.92 -22.22 5.19
CA ASN A 573 6.92 -22.45 6.24
C ASN A 573 6.40 -23.26 7.44
N TYR A 574 5.08 -23.55 7.51
CA TYR A 574 4.47 -24.29 8.62
C TYR A 574 3.58 -25.43 8.11
N LYS A 575 4.22 -26.39 7.46
CA LYS A 575 3.56 -27.51 6.77
C LYS A 575 2.81 -28.49 7.68
N THR A 576 3.10 -28.49 8.98
CA THR A 576 2.40 -29.34 9.97
C THR A 576 0.99 -28.83 10.28
N ASN A 577 0.74 -27.52 10.08
CA ASN A 577 -0.61 -26.95 10.17
C ASN A 577 -1.20 -26.88 8.76
N ARG A 578 -1.93 -27.92 8.40
CA ARG A 578 -2.65 -28.00 7.12
C ARG A 578 -4.10 -28.39 7.31
N SER A 579 -4.93 -28.06 6.33
CA SER A 579 -6.34 -28.43 6.33
C SER A 579 -6.53 -29.95 6.30
N LYS A 580 -7.76 -30.41 6.49
CA LYS A 580 -8.15 -31.75 6.07
C LYS A 580 -8.02 -31.83 4.54
N GLY A 581 -7.40 -32.92 4.05
CA GLY A 581 -7.22 -33.16 2.61
C GLY A 581 -8.56 -33.37 1.91
N VAL A 582 -8.74 -32.74 0.77
CA VAL A 582 -9.90 -32.93 -0.10
C VAL A 582 -9.51 -33.82 -1.26
N GLU A 583 -10.09 -35.01 -1.31
CA GLU A 583 -9.85 -35.96 -2.38
C GLU A 583 -10.68 -35.68 -3.62
N HIS A 584 -10.06 -35.74 -4.79
CA HIS A 584 -10.72 -35.64 -6.08
C HIS A 584 -10.26 -36.75 -7.00
N LYS A 585 -11.20 -37.66 -7.37
CA LYS A 585 -10.95 -38.82 -8.24
C LYS A 585 -10.99 -38.36 -9.70
N VAL A 586 -10.01 -38.81 -10.45
CA VAL A 586 -9.89 -38.53 -11.88
C VAL A 586 -9.68 -39.83 -12.61
N SER A 587 -10.43 -40.07 -13.67
CA SER A 587 -10.20 -41.23 -14.54
C SER A 587 -9.47 -40.76 -15.81
N VAL A 588 -8.23 -41.17 -15.95
CA VAL A 588 -7.44 -40.91 -17.15
C VAL A 588 -7.71 -42.03 -18.13
N THR A 589 -8.36 -41.72 -19.24
CA THR A 589 -8.54 -42.68 -20.34
C THR A 589 -7.21 -42.82 -21.07
N SER A 590 -6.51 -43.91 -20.81
CA SER A 590 -5.29 -44.23 -21.55
C SER A 590 -5.65 -44.63 -23.00
N ASP A 591 -5.09 -43.92 -23.95
CA ASP A 591 -5.18 -44.29 -25.37
C ASP A 591 -4.19 -45.44 -25.63
N PHE A 592 -4.74 -46.63 -25.92
CA PHE A 592 -3.97 -47.81 -26.24
C PHE A 592 -4.25 -48.23 -27.69
N ASP A 593 -3.29 -47.99 -28.57
CA ASP A 593 -3.40 -48.33 -29.99
C ASP A 593 -2.30 -49.30 -30.44
N VAL A 594 -2.64 -50.14 -31.40
CA VAL A 594 -1.75 -51.11 -31.98
C VAL A 594 -1.83 -51.02 -33.49
N LYS A 595 -0.71 -50.71 -34.11
CA LYS A 595 -0.55 -50.68 -35.58
C LYS A 595 0.19 -51.93 -36.05
N ILE A 596 -0.26 -52.54 -37.14
CA ILE A 596 0.36 -53.73 -37.70
C ILE A 596 0.40 -53.61 -39.23
N SER A 597 1.48 -54.09 -39.83
CA SER A 597 1.67 -54.07 -41.29
C SER A 597 1.60 -55.44 -41.93
N ASN A 598 1.03 -55.50 -43.12
CA ASN A 598 1.04 -56.68 -43.99
C ASN A 598 2.42 -56.89 -44.63
N SER A 599 2.70 -58.10 -45.09
CA SER A 599 3.92 -58.37 -45.81
C SER A 599 3.69 -59.37 -46.98
N THR A 600 4.63 -59.43 -47.91
CA THR A 600 4.66 -60.36 -49.00
C THR A 600 5.94 -61.22 -48.91
N ILE A 601 5.87 -62.43 -49.33
CA ILE A 601 7.01 -63.37 -49.42
C ILE A 601 6.91 -64.22 -50.71
N GLU A 602 8.02 -64.48 -51.30
CA GLU A 602 8.07 -65.36 -52.50
C GLU A 602 7.90 -66.84 -52.11
N GLN A 603 7.26 -67.55 -52.97
CA GLN A 603 7.06 -68.98 -52.82
C GLN A 603 8.40 -69.73 -52.63
N GLY A 604 8.44 -70.68 -51.68
CA GLY A 604 9.61 -71.47 -51.33
C GLY A 604 10.65 -70.80 -50.44
N LYS A 605 10.49 -69.52 -50.08
CA LYS A 605 11.38 -68.82 -49.13
C LYS A 605 10.98 -69.14 -47.70
N SER A 606 11.96 -69.19 -46.78
CA SER A 606 11.70 -69.36 -45.34
C SER A 606 11.01 -68.12 -44.75
N PHE A 607 9.84 -68.35 -44.17
CA PHE A 607 9.12 -67.30 -43.48
C PHE A 607 9.60 -67.11 -42.02
N VAL A 608 10.07 -65.95 -41.70
CA VAL A 608 10.38 -65.53 -40.32
C VAL A 608 9.40 -64.44 -39.93
N ASP A 609 8.64 -64.64 -38.85
CA ASP A 609 7.68 -63.68 -38.35
C ASP A 609 8.37 -62.59 -37.54
N ASN A 610 8.69 -61.46 -38.19
CA ASN A 610 9.33 -60.29 -37.56
C ASN A 610 8.37 -59.48 -36.73
N LYS A 611 7.09 -59.92 -36.58
CA LYS A 611 6.04 -59.24 -35.82
C LYS A 611 6.05 -57.73 -36.06
N PRO A 612 5.73 -57.19 -37.25
CA PRO A 612 5.77 -55.76 -37.58
C PRO A 612 4.60 -55.04 -36.92
N ILE A 613 4.69 -54.90 -35.60
CA ILE A 613 3.67 -54.34 -34.71
C ILE A 613 4.29 -53.18 -33.98
N ILE A 614 3.59 -52.05 -33.99
CA ILE A 614 3.92 -50.86 -33.18
C ILE A 614 2.83 -50.70 -32.13
N VAL A 615 3.21 -50.66 -30.88
CA VAL A 615 2.30 -50.49 -29.74
C VAL A 615 2.44 -49.09 -29.21
N LEU A 616 1.36 -48.33 -29.26
CA LEU A 616 1.30 -46.97 -28.76
C LEU A 616 0.47 -46.94 -27.46
N TYR A 617 1.05 -46.35 -26.42
CA TYR A 617 0.35 -46.10 -25.18
C TYR A 617 0.49 -44.60 -24.86
N ASN A 618 -0.64 -43.87 -24.85
CA ASN A 618 -0.69 -42.40 -24.78
C ASN A 618 0.21 -41.74 -25.84
N SER A 619 0.17 -42.24 -27.07
CA SER A 619 0.94 -41.76 -28.22
C SER A 619 2.47 -41.97 -28.10
N VAL A 620 2.95 -42.65 -27.08
CA VAL A 620 4.37 -43.07 -26.92
C VAL A 620 4.53 -44.49 -27.42
N ASP A 621 5.59 -44.77 -28.22
CA ASP A 621 5.94 -46.11 -28.66
C ASP A 621 6.49 -46.91 -27.46
N VAL A 622 5.77 -47.97 -27.11
CA VAL A 622 6.08 -48.89 -26.01
C VAL A 622 6.24 -50.32 -26.49
N THR A 623 6.53 -50.50 -27.76
CA THR A 623 6.61 -51.81 -28.43
C THR A 623 7.57 -52.77 -27.71
N ASP A 624 8.75 -52.29 -27.30
CA ASP A 624 9.77 -53.10 -26.60
C ASP A 624 9.32 -53.61 -25.23
N GLY A 625 8.39 -52.89 -24.58
CA GLY A 625 7.84 -53.24 -23.27
C GLY A 625 6.52 -54.03 -23.36
N ALA A 626 5.96 -54.22 -24.56
CA ALA A 626 4.69 -54.88 -24.75
C ALA A 626 4.87 -56.40 -24.95
N THR A 627 3.92 -57.19 -24.45
CA THR A 627 3.86 -58.61 -24.70
C THR A 627 3.05 -58.87 -25.97
N ILE A 628 3.69 -59.46 -27.02
CA ILE A 628 3.09 -59.75 -28.31
C ILE A 628 3.09 -61.27 -28.50
N THR A 629 1.91 -61.91 -28.50
CA THR A 629 1.71 -63.34 -28.62
C THR A 629 0.93 -63.66 -29.89
N LEU A 630 1.43 -64.60 -30.72
CA LEU A 630 0.66 -65.12 -31.85
C LEU A 630 -0.45 -66.02 -31.29
N GLU A 631 -1.73 -65.66 -31.52
CA GLU A 631 -2.88 -66.43 -31.08
C GLU A 631 -3.33 -67.46 -32.13
N SER A 632 -3.23 -67.09 -33.41
CA SER A 632 -3.64 -68.03 -34.49
C SER A 632 -3.01 -67.65 -35.83
N GLY A 633 -2.93 -68.61 -36.70
CA GLY A 633 -2.43 -68.51 -38.08
C GLY A 633 -1.02 -69.09 -38.25
N SER A 634 -0.74 -69.60 -39.42
CA SER A 634 0.59 -70.04 -39.90
C SER A 634 0.71 -69.73 -41.39
N VAL A 635 1.93 -69.60 -41.88
CA VAL A 635 2.21 -69.31 -43.29
C VAL A 635 2.88 -70.54 -43.90
N ASP A 636 2.23 -71.18 -44.92
CA ASP A 636 2.86 -72.17 -45.74
C ASP A 636 3.38 -71.49 -47.01
N THR A 637 4.68 -71.34 -47.11
CA THR A 637 5.32 -70.65 -48.23
C THR A 637 5.39 -71.49 -49.51
N ASN A 638 5.04 -72.75 -49.44
CA ASN A 638 4.99 -73.59 -50.61
C ASN A 638 3.69 -73.44 -51.42
N ILE A 639 2.67 -72.87 -50.83
CA ILE A 639 1.35 -72.68 -51.43
C ILE A 639 1.08 -71.21 -51.64
N LEU A 640 0.78 -70.79 -52.87
CA LEU A 640 0.38 -69.43 -53.19
C LEU A 640 -0.94 -69.10 -52.49
N GLY A 641 -1.00 -67.87 -51.84
CA GLY A 641 -2.19 -67.46 -51.13
C GLY A 641 -1.92 -66.40 -50.11
N THR A 642 -2.99 -65.94 -49.44
CA THR A 642 -2.90 -64.98 -48.36
C THR A 642 -3.22 -65.66 -47.05
N TYR A 643 -2.28 -65.57 -46.13
CA TYR A 643 -2.33 -66.22 -44.81
C TYR A 643 -2.56 -65.14 -43.78
N LYS A 644 -3.54 -65.34 -42.88
CA LYS A 644 -3.85 -64.37 -41.79
C LYS A 644 -3.17 -64.84 -40.51
N LEU A 645 -2.35 -63.96 -39.94
CA LEU A 645 -1.76 -64.12 -38.61
C LEU A 645 -2.46 -63.15 -37.61
N THR A 646 -2.87 -63.69 -36.47
CA THR A 646 -3.58 -62.89 -35.41
C THR A 646 -2.75 -62.90 -34.15
N TYR A 647 -2.52 -61.67 -33.61
CA TYR A 647 -1.69 -61.51 -32.44
C TYR A 647 -2.52 -60.82 -31.33
N LYS A 648 -2.28 -61.24 -30.11
CA LYS A 648 -2.70 -60.55 -28.90
C LYS A 648 -1.55 -59.74 -28.39
N VAL A 649 -1.81 -58.40 -28.21
CA VAL A 649 -0.85 -57.44 -27.70
C VAL A 649 -1.34 -56.97 -26.35
N THR A 650 -0.46 -57.03 -25.34
CA THR A 650 -0.78 -56.58 -23.97
C THR A 650 0.29 -55.65 -23.46
N TYR A 651 -0.15 -54.56 -22.80
CA TYR A 651 0.72 -53.61 -22.12
C TYR A 651 -0.04 -52.98 -20.97
N GLN A 652 0.55 -52.96 -19.77
CA GLN A 652 -0.04 -52.36 -18.57
C GLN A 652 -1.54 -52.70 -18.34
N GLY A 653 -1.90 -53.94 -18.47
CA GLY A 653 -3.27 -54.42 -18.26
C GLY A 653 -4.27 -54.13 -19.39
N LYS A 654 -3.86 -53.44 -20.44
CA LYS A 654 -4.63 -53.25 -21.68
C LYS A 654 -4.29 -54.38 -22.65
N SER A 655 -5.27 -54.77 -23.45
CA SER A 655 -5.11 -55.85 -24.44
C SER A 655 -5.88 -55.50 -25.71
N LYS A 656 -5.25 -55.77 -26.87
CA LYS A 656 -5.87 -55.60 -28.19
C LYS A 656 -5.45 -56.74 -29.10
N THR A 657 -6.40 -57.35 -29.83
CA THR A 657 -6.12 -58.37 -30.84
C THR A 657 -6.07 -57.70 -32.21
N VAL A 658 -5.00 -57.90 -32.94
CA VAL A 658 -4.77 -57.36 -34.28
C VAL A 658 -4.36 -58.46 -35.23
N SER A 659 -4.66 -58.29 -36.52
CA SER A 659 -4.32 -59.29 -37.53
C SER A 659 -3.59 -58.63 -38.70
N ARG A 660 -2.68 -59.42 -39.32
CA ARG A 660 -2.04 -59.06 -40.59
C ARG A 660 -2.16 -60.12 -41.61
N ASN A 661 -2.03 -59.78 -42.86
CA ASN A 661 -1.94 -60.69 -43.97
C ASN A 661 -0.49 -60.84 -44.44
N VAL A 662 -0.09 -62.08 -44.68
CA VAL A 662 1.15 -62.43 -45.35
C VAL A 662 0.77 -63.09 -46.69
N THR A 663 1.18 -62.50 -47.81
CA THR A 663 0.85 -63.02 -49.13
C THR A 663 2.05 -63.69 -49.73
N VAL A 664 1.88 -64.96 -50.05
CA VAL A 664 2.88 -65.80 -50.81
C VAL A 664 2.63 -65.53 -52.28
N THR A 665 3.62 -65.00 -52.98
CA THR A 665 3.59 -64.66 -54.40
C THR A 665 4.49 -65.63 -55.19
N ALA A 666 4.21 -65.81 -56.49
CA ALA A 666 5.05 -66.63 -57.32
C ALA A 666 6.50 -66.13 -57.40
N SER A 667 7.48 -67.06 -57.39
CA SER A 667 8.88 -66.71 -57.59
C SER A 667 9.09 -66.15 -58.98
N ASN A 668 9.57 -64.95 -59.17
CA ASN A 668 9.96 -64.41 -60.49
C ASN A 668 11.30 -65.02 -60.89
N THR A 669 11.28 -66.20 -61.47
CA THR A 669 12.40 -66.72 -62.28
C THR A 669 12.37 -66.00 -63.64
N THR A 670 13.04 -64.86 -63.78
CA THR A 670 13.46 -64.38 -65.09
C THR A 670 14.47 -65.37 -65.68
N ASN A 671 14.03 -66.25 -66.59
CA ASN A 671 14.90 -66.95 -67.51
C ASN A 671 15.58 -65.88 -68.38
N THR A 672 16.82 -65.56 -68.13
CA THR A 672 17.73 -65.03 -69.13
C THR A 672 18.22 -66.17 -69.98
N THR A 673 17.60 -66.39 -71.13
CA THR A 673 18.18 -67.10 -72.27
C THR A 673 18.84 -66.04 -73.13
N GLU A 674 20.18 -66.19 -73.32
CA GLU A 674 21.13 -65.66 -74.30
C GLU A 674 21.11 -64.17 -74.64
#